data_62ba5bf0d50c8052a39c60b09a069319
#
_entry.id   62ba5bf0d50c8052a39c60b09a069319
#
_cell.length_a   1.000
_cell.length_b   1.000
_cell.length_c   1.000
_cell.angle_alpha   90.00
_cell.angle_beta   90.00
_cell.angle_gamma   90.00
#
_symmetry.space_group_name_H-M   'P 1'
#
loop_
_entity.id
_entity.type
_entity.pdbx_description
1 polymer ?
#
loop_
_entity_poly.entity_id
_entity_poly.type
_entity_poly.pdbx_seq_one_letter_code
_entity_poly.pdbx_strand_id
1 'polypeptide(L)'
;MNERLTRIREQVMSRGGSFATPGTENAYCLDVALWRASRPGRSVAQVRAGFLYEQARLAALEVPTLWTLGGEHLPKAQRNFASLAETPPDPAGAKERYGLSDADMAAIHECVHQWVGRNACMPDGHQFALVGEMSAKHADSAGSWGRCESGHVFWARGWMENHSVRDYAKVLKGGYFGIFREVEEHMRRAEITDPDFPRKENFWKSALWVCEAGMQLSRRYGALAAQLASEAEDPADRERLKRMSATCLRVPEHGAKTLFEATQALWLSHILTCGEDGINANSIGRLDQILYPYYERDLTAKRITRGQAVELMEELACKLYLEYDVQAICLGGVDREGGDAVNEMTEIILEATESVEFVRDVSVRLRKDSPPEFVETCSRLIARGGGIPFIFNDDCFIPALSDRGIELPDARDYAPIGCIELTIPGKANPHAVSAWMNSTKCLELALFGGQDHRGGKQLGPRTPPLTDISTYDELYTNYCRQLDYFSERMVYICNRGELAQRERGPLPCWSTLTDDCIARGRDITDGGPVYNYHSVCFLGTANTADSLAAMKKLVFEEKKISAVDLLAALRDNFDGWETVRKMLLSGAPKYGNDCDEVDSIARDVAMYFIDLMDRCRSPLNGRYFVHLFSFRCNIEFGRMVGATPDGRHADEPLAYSLSAHQGRDEEGVTAMLRSLAKLPHSQAAGASAAIIDLDPKMVDGEAGIQRLSQLIRSALGMGVGQLQWNVTSAERLRQAQQDPERYGNVPVRVAGYSQMFRLLSPELQEHVIARTKHAE
;
A
#
# COMPACT_ATOMS: atom_id res chain seq x y z
N MET A 1 22.66 -18.40 -3.36
CA MET A 1 23.16 -17.12 -3.95
C MET A 1 24.62 -17.24 -4.31
N ASN A 2 25.04 -16.80 -5.51
CA ASN A 2 26.44 -16.83 -5.94
C ASN A 2 27.21 -15.60 -5.39
N GLU A 3 28.58 -15.58 -5.55
CA GLU A 3 29.45 -14.53 -5.02
C GLU A 3 29.07 -13.12 -5.52
N ARG A 4 28.72 -12.99 -6.81
CA ARG A 4 28.26 -11.71 -7.40
C ARG A 4 27.00 -11.17 -6.70
N LEU A 5 26.01 -12.01 -6.54
CA LEU A 5 24.74 -11.65 -5.90
C LEU A 5 24.91 -11.40 -4.39
N THR A 6 25.82 -12.13 -3.74
CA THR A 6 26.18 -11.83 -2.34
C THR A 6 26.75 -10.43 -2.20
N ARG A 7 27.64 -10.01 -3.08
CA ARG A 7 28.19 -8.64 -3.11
C ARG A 7 27.11 -7.59 -3.39
N ILE A 8 26.20 -7.87 -4.34
CA ILE A 8 25.07 -6.97 -4.61
C ILE A 8 24.20 -6.81 -3.35
N ARG A 9 23.83 -7.93 -2.71
CA ARG A 9 23.04 -7.94 -1.48
C ARG A 9 23.70 -7.12 -0.37
N GLU A 10 24.99 -7.32 -0.14
CA GLU A 10 25.75 -6.56 0.86
C GLU A 10 25.76 -5.06 0.57
N GLN A 11 25.93 -4.64 -0.68
CA GLN A 11 25.85 -3.25 -1.09
C GLN A 11 24.47 -2.65 -0.84
N VAL A 12 23.40 -3.38 -1.18
CA VAL A 12 22.02 -2.96 -0.97
C VAL A 12 21.72 -2.83 0.53
N MET A 13 22.14 -3.80 1.34
CA MET A 13 21.94 -3.78 2.79
C MET A 13 22.74 -2.68 3.49
N SER A 14 23.94 -2.35 3.02
CA SER A 14 24.76 -1.27 3.58
C SER A 14 24.14 0.11 3.39
N ARG A 15 23.34 0.31 2.36
CA ARG A 15 22.57 1.56 2.13
C ARG A 15 21.50 1.79 3.20
N GLY A 16 21.22 0.82 4.08
CA GLY A 16 20.39 0.97 5.27
C GLY A 16 18.92 1.30 5.01
N GLY A 17 18.44 1.13 3.79
CA GLY A 17 17.08 1.50 3.42
C GLY A 17 16.81 3.01 3.49
N SER A 18 17.84 3.84 3.51
CA SER A 18 17.67 5.29 3.33
C SER A 18 17.27 5.56 1.88
N PHE A 19 16.28 6.42 1.69
CA PHE A 19 16.00 6.96 0.36
C PHE A 19 17.30 7.54 -0.18
N ALA A 20 17.75 7.06 -1.34
CA ALA A 20 18.88 7.68 -2.01
C ALA A 20 18.51 9.13 -2.27
N THR A 21 19.21 10.05 -1.64
CA THR A 21 19.15 11.46 -2.03
C THR A 21 19.61 11.50 -3.49
N PRO A 22 18.85 12.11 -4.41
CA PRO A 22 19.32 12.28 -5.77
C PRO A 22 20.74 12.87 -5.69
N GLY A 23 21.70 12.26 -6.37
CA GLY A 23 23.03 12.84 -6.48
C GLY A 23 22.93 14.28 -6.94
N THR A 24 23.88 15.13 -6.59
CA THR A 24 23.95 16.52 -7.01
C THR A 24 23.79 16.69 -8.53
N GLU A 25 24.14 15.64 -9.28
CA GLU A 25 23.97 15.54 -10.73
C GLU A 25 22.51 15.58 -11.22
N ASN A 26 21.55 15.17 -10.40
CA ASN A 26 20.12 15.18 -10.73
C ASN A 26 19.35 16.35 -10.07
N ALA A 27 20.03 17.21 -9.32
CA ALA A 27 19.39 18.26 -8.54
C ALA A 27 18.50 19.21 -9.37
N TYR A 28 18.89 19.51 -10.62
CA TYR A 28 18.11 20.36 -11.53
C TYR A 28 17.33 19.60 -12.60
N CYS A 29 17.48 18.27 -12.67
CA CYS A 29 16.84 17.50 -13.72
C CYS A 29 15.31 17.71 -13.72
N LEU A 30 14.69 17.71 -12.55
CA LEU A 30 13.25 17.87 -12.41
C LEU A 30 12.77 19.27 -12.79
N ASP A 31 13.46 20.31 -12.35
CA ASP A 31 13.11 21.69 -12.64
C ASP A 31 13.18 21.98 -14.15
N VAL A 32 14.28 21.55 -14.78
CA VAL A 32 14.49 21.69 -16.24
C VAL A 32 13.46 20.85 -17.01
N ALA A 33 13.16 19.65 -16.55
CA ALA A 33 12.17 18.78 -17.17
C ALA A 33 10.78 19.43 -17.13
N LEU A 34 10.39 19.97 -15.98
CA LEU A 34 9.10 20.66 -15.82
C LEU A 34 9.01 21.92 -16.70
N TRP A 35 10.04 22.74 -16.70
CA TRP A 35 10.07 23.92 -17.53
C TRP A 35 9.98 23.59 -19.03
N ARG A 36 10.71 22.58 -19.51
CA ARG A 36 10.63 22.12 -20.90
C ARG A 36 9.26 21.54 -21.26
N ALA A 37 8.62 20.86 -20.31
CA ALA A 37 7.29 20.33 -20.50
C ALA A 37 6.21 21.41 -20.49
N SER A 38 6.39 22.49 -19.71
CA SER A 38 5.41 23.56 -19.51
C SER A 38 5.40 24.55 -20.68
N ARG A 39 4.72 24.19 -21.77
CA ARG A 39 4.56 25.07 -22.93
C ARG A 39 3.15 25.67 -22.96
N PRO A 40 2.98 26.92 -23.44
CA PRO A 40 1.64 27.50 -23.62
C PRO A 40 0.71 26.60 -24.44
N GLY A 41 -0.52 26.46 -24.00
CA GLY A 41 -1.57 25.68 -24.68
C GLY A 41 -1.56 24.19 -24.35
N ARG A 42 -0.62 23.67 -23.55
CA ARG A 42 -0.64 22.29 -23.07
C ARG A 42 -1.61 22.10 -21.90
N SER A 43 -2.36 21.00 -21.93
CA SER A 43 -3.15 20.57 -20.78
C SER A 43 -2.26 20.06 -19.64
N VAL A 44 -2.81 19.95 -18.42
CA VAL A 44 -2.08 19.40 -17.26
C VAL A 44 -1.56 17.99 -17.55
N ALA A 45 -2.37 17.13 -18.18
CA ALA A 45 -1.96 15.78 -18.57
C ALA A 45 -0.78 15.79 -19.55
N GLN A 46 -0.79 16.69 -20.54
CA GLN A 46 0.33 16.85 -21.48
C GLN A 46 1.59 17.37 -20.81
N VAL A 47 1.47 18.26 -19.83
CA VAL A 47 2.64 18.72 -19.06
C VAL A 47 3.20 17.58 -18.22
N ARG A 48 2.38 16.80 -17.55
CA ARG A 48 2.84 15.64 -16.76
C ARG A 48 3.50 14.57 -17.62
N ALA A 49 2.92 14.22 -18.75
CA ALA A 49 3.51 13.27 -19.69
C ALA A 49 4.84 13.81 -20.28
N GLY A 50 4.85 15.08 -20.68
CA GLY A 50 6.06 15.75 -21.16
C GLY A 50 7.13 15.87 -20.10
N PHE A 51 6.77 16.08 -18.83
CA PHE A 51 7.69 16.06 -17.70
C PHE A 51 8.35 14.70 -17.54
N LEU A 52 7.58 13.61 -17.59
CA LEU A 52 8.12 12.24 -17.53
C LEU A 52 9.06 11.96 -18.72
N TYR A 53 8.69 12.41 -19.92
CA TYR A 53 9.55 12.29 -21.11
C TYR A 53 10.88 13.05 -20.94
N GLU A 54 10.84 14.28 -20.44
CA GLU A 54 12.05 15.05 -20.20
C GLU A 54 12.92 14.48 -19.07
N GLN A 55 12.31 13.92 -18.01
CA GLN A 55 13.05 13.15 -17.00
C GLN A 55 13.79 11.97 -17.64
N ALA A 56 13.11 11.14 -18.42
CA ALA A 56 13.69 10.01 -19.10
C ALA A 56 14.85 10.41 -20.03
N ARG A 57 14.81 11.65 -20.56
CA ARG A 57 15.83 12.22 -21.45
C ARG A 57 17.00 12.86 -20.72
N LEU A 58 16.76 13.47 -19.56
CA LEU A 58 17.75 14.36 -18.89
C LEU A 58 18.42 13.70 -17.67
N ALA A 59 17.76 12.75 -17.01
CA ALA A 59 18.30 12.10 -15.81
C ALA A 59 19.72 11.58 -16.05
N ALA A 60 20.61 11.75 -15.07
CA ALA A 60 21.87 11.04 -15.04
C ALA A 60 21.58 9.55 -14.81
N LEU A 61 22.15 8.72 -15.67
CA LEU A 61 21.98 7.27 -15.58
C LEU A 61 23.26 6.64 -15.05
N GLU A 62 23.11 5.65 -14.19
CA GLU A 62 24.19 4.84 -13.68
C GLU A 62 23.97 3.37 -14.06
N VAL A 63 25.04 2.68 -14.40
CA VAL A 63 25.05 1.26 -14.68
C VAL A 63 26.17 0.61 -13.86
N PRO A 64 25.87 0.18 -12.64
CA PRO A 64 26.86 -0.53 -11.83
C PRO A 64 27.26 -1.85 -12.48
N THR A 65 28.56 -2.14 -12.54
CA THR A 65 29.12 -3.28 -13.27
C THR A 65 28.69 -4.66 -12.76
N LEU A 66 28.35 -4.76 -11.49
CA LEU A 66 27.90 -6.02 -10.89
C LEU A 66 26.50 -6.48 -11.34
N TRP A 67 25.65 -5.56 -11.80
CA TRP A 67 24.28 -5.86 -12.17
C TRP A 67 24.15 -6.39 -13.59
N THR A 68 23.21 -7.32 -13.80
CA THR A 68 22.83 -7.77 -15.13
C THR A 68 21.60 -7.05 -15.66
N LEU A 69 20.73 -6.61 -14.74
CA LEU A 69 19.58 -5.77 -15.05
C LEU A 69 19.97 -4.28 -15.02
N GLY A 70 19.80 -3.60 -16.15
CA GLY A 70 19.98 -2.15 -16.24
C GLY A 70 18.83 -1.39 -15.62
N GLY A 71 19.12 -0.20 -15.13
CA GLY A 71 18.12 0.71 -14.60
C GLY A 71 18.22 0.94 -13.10
N GLU A 72 18.31 2.21 -12.74
CA GLU A 72 18.07 2.72 -11.38
C GLU A 72 16.91 3.72 -11.42
N HIS A 73 16.33 4.03 -10.26
CA HIS A 73 15.17 4.90 -10.22
C HIS A 73 15.47 6.29 -10.80
N LEU A 74 14.51 6.83 -11.54
CA LEU A 74 14.56 8.20 -12.00
C LEU A 74 14.59 9.16 -10.79
N PRO A 75 15.14 10.38 -10.98
CA PRO A 75 15.07 11.41 -9.94
C PRO A 75 13.64 11.54 -9.45
N LYS A 76 13.45 11.48 -8.13
CA LYS A 76 12.10 11.50 -7.54
C LYS A 76 11.47 12.87 -7.71
N ALA A 77 10.42 12.97 -8.50
CA ALA A 77 9.39 13.94 -8.23
C ALA A 77 8.65 13.47 -6.99
N GLN A 78 9.05 13.94 -5.82
CA GLN A 78 8.24 13.67 -4.63
C GLN A 78 6.88 14.31 -4.86
N ARG A 79 5.84 13.46 -4.80
CA ARG A 79 4.44 13.84 -4.76
C ARG A 79 4.13 15.21 -5.37
N ASN A 80 3.74 15.25 -6.65
CA ASN A 80 3.17 16.44 -7.28
C ASN A 80 4.04 17.70 -7.37
N PHE A 81 5.31 17.57 -7.74
CA PHE A 81 6.22 18.71 -7.91
C PHE A 81 6.55 19.50 -6.62
N ALA A 82 6.14 19.03 -5.46
CA ALA A 82 6.32 19.72 -4.19
C ALA A 82 7.77 19.87 -3.76
N SER A 83 8.60 18.93 -4.15
CA SER A 83 10.04 18.96 -3.84
C SER A 83 10.87 19.88 -4.74
N LEU A 84 10.24 20.48 -5.75
CA LEU A 84 10.92 21.40 -6.67
C LEU A 84 11.13 22.82 -6.11
N ALA A 85 10.63 23.10 -4.91
CA ALA A 85 10.69 24.45 -4.32
C ALA A 85 12.01 24.77 -3.60
N GLU A 86 12.87 23.79 -3.35
CA GLU A 86 14.16 24.02 -2.69
C GLU A 86 15.23 24.37 -3.74
N THR A 87 15.92 25.46 -3.53
CA THR A 87 17.01 25.91 -4.44
C THR A 87 18.10 24.85 -4.45
N PRO A 88 18.38 24.23 -5.61
CA PRO A 88 19.42 23.23 -5.70
C PRO A 88 20.81 23.81 -5.40
N PRO A 89 21.75 22.99 -4.90
CA PRO A 89 23.01 23.48 -4.35
C PRO A 89 24.03 23.97 -5.38
N ASP A 90 23.85 23.70 -6.70
CA ASP A 90 24.80 24.10 -7.73
C ASP A 90 24.14 24.67 -9.01
N PRO A 91 23.80 25.98 -9.02
CA PRO A 91 23.27 26.66 -10.22
C PRO A 91 24.24 26.71 -11.41
N ALA A 92 25.53 26.77 -11.14
CA ALA A 92 26.55 26.91 -12.21
C ALA A 92 26.71 25.58 -12.97
N GLY A 93 26.81 24.46 -12.27
CA GLY A 93 26.87 23.13 -12.86
C GLY A 93 25.61 22.79 -13.66
N ALA A 94 24.44 23.25 -13.20
CA ALA A 94 23.20 23.05 -13.94
C ALA A 94 23.20 23.84 -15.28
N LYS A 95 23.68 25.08 -15.29
CA LYS A 95 23.82 25.88 -16.53
C LYS A 95 24.71 25.18 -17.54
N GLU A 96 25.86 24.72 -17.11
CA GLU A 96 26.82 24.00 -17.97
C GLU A 96 26.20 22.71 -18.51
N ARG A 97 25.67 21.87 -17.62
CA ARG A 97 25.12 20.54 -17.96
C ARG A 97 23.97 20.62 -18.94
N TYR A 98 23.05 21.57 -18.77
CA TYR A 98 21.83 21.66 -19.58
C TYR A 98 21.90 22.76 -20.64
N GLY A 99 23.02 23.49 -20.76
CA GLY A 99 23.23 24.55 -21.72
C GLY A 99 22.30 25.76 -21.49
N LEU A 100 22.13 26.20 -20.23
CA LEU A 100 21.13 27.19 -19.82
C LEU A 100 21.77 28.58 -19.66
N SER A 101 21.06 29.61 -20.12
CA SER A 101 21.36 31.01 -19.83
C SER A 101 20.81 31.47 -18.48
N ASP A 102 21.21 32.67 -18.02
CA ASP A 102 20.63 33.31 -16.83
C ASP A 102 19.12 33.55 -16.98
N ALA A 103 18.69 33.90 -18.20
CA ALA A 103 17.28 34.09 -18.51
C ALA A 103 16.49 32.74 -18.40
N ASP A 104 17.09 31.62 -18.85
CA ASP A 104 16.46 30.29 -18.71
C ASP A 104 16.34 29.90 -17.26
N MET A 105 17.37 30.17 -16.44
CA MET A 105 17.32 29.88 -15.00
C MET A 105 16.19 30.66 -14.29
N ALA A 106 16.02 31.95 -14.64
CA ALA A 106 14.92 32.75 -14.10
C ALA A 106 13.55 32.21 -14.54
N ALA A 107 13.42 31.81 -15.81
CA ALA A 107 12.20 31.25 -16.36
C ALA A 107 11.87 29.87 -15.73
N ILE A 108 12.88 29.05 -15.45
CA ILE A 108 12.75 27.79 -14.75
C ILE A 108 12.19 28.02 -13.33
N HIS A 109 12.80 28.91 -12.58
CA HIS A 109 12.40 29.26 -11.24
C HIS A 109 10.93 29.76 -11.20
N GLU A 110 10.56 30.67 -12.09
CA GLU A 110 9.19 31.16 -12.20
C GLU A 110 8.21 30.03 -12.55
N CYS A 111 8.57 29.17 -13.50
CA CYS A 111 7.77 28.02 -13.91
C CYS A 111 7.52 27.07 -12.72
N VAL A 112 8.58 26.73 -11.98
CA VAL A 112 8.47 25.84 -10.79
C VAL A 112 7.54 26.44 -9.76
N HIS A 113 7.71 27.75 -9.43
CA HIS A 113 6.82 28.42 -8.50
C HIS A 113 5.35 28.44 -8.95
N GLN A 114 5.11 28.67 -10.24
CA GLN A 114 3.75 28.62 -10.79
C GLN A 114 3.13 27.23 -10.67
N TRP A 115 3.91 26.18 -10.88
CA TRP A 115 3.42 24.80 -10.77
C TRP A 115 3.25 24.36 -9.32
N VAL A 116 4.18 24.68 -8.43
CA VAL A 116 4.04 24.46 -6.99
C VAL A 116 2.80 25.18 -6.45
N GLY A 117 2.57 26.42 -6.83
CA GLY A 117 1.39 27.18 -6.44
C GLY A 117 0.07 26.64 -7.02
N ARG A 118 0.09 26.12 -8.25
CA ARG A 118 -1.11 25.54 -8.91
C ARG A 118 -1.36 24.11 -8.52
N ASN A 119 -0.30 23.38 -8.31
CA ASN A 119 -0.32 21.96 -8.02
C ASN A 119 -0.35 21.69 -6.56
N ALA A 120 -0.92 22.53 -5.93
CA ALA A 120 -1.26 22.29 -4.63
C ALA A 120 -2.33 21.17 -4.53
N CYS A 121 -2.26 20.17 -5.37
CA CYS A 121 -2.53 18.78 -5.08
C CYS A 121 -1.66 18.30 -3.94
N MET A 122 -1.06 19.24 -3.23
CA MET A 122 -0.38 19.02 -1.98
C MET A 122 -1.38 18.59 -0.95
N PRO A 123 -1.04 17.55 -0.19
CA PRO A 123 -1.90 17.04 0.85
C PRO A 123 -2.43 18.12 1.78
N ASP A 124 -1.76 19.24 1.91
CA ASP A 124 -1.89 20.12 3.06
C ASP A 124 -2.65 21.42 2.83
N GLY A 125 -2.94 21.83 1.63
CA GLY A 125 -3.58 23.11 1.41
C GLY A 125 -4.69 23.12 0.38
N HIS A 126 -4.54 22.49 -0.75
CA HIS A 126 -5.44 22.65 -1.89
C HIS A 126 -6.55 21.63 -2.01
N GLN A 127 -6.38 20.44 -1.48
CA GLN A 127 -7.53 19.59 -1.27
C GLN A 127 -8.58 20.33 -0.49
N PHE A 128 -8.17 21.08 0.53
CA PHE A 128 -9.07 21.84 1.38
C PHE A 128 -9.67 23.06 0.69
N ALA A 129 -8.90 23.79 -0.10
CA ALA A 129 -9.44 24.88 -0.88
C ALA A 129 -10.42 24.40 -1.97
N LEU A 130 -10.18 23.22 -2.57
CA LEU A 130 -11.08 22.59 -3.54
C LEU A 130 -12.26 21.86 -2.89
N VAL A 131 -12.11 21.41 -1.67
CA VAL A 131 -13.13 20.70 -0.90
C VAL A 131 -14.17 21.67 -0.27
N GLY A 132 -13.85 22.97 -0.22
CA GLY A 132 -14.77 24.02 0.22
C GLY A 132 -14.85 24.20 1.74
N GLU A 133 -15.80 25.04 2.19
CA GLU A 133 -15.93 25.46 3.59
C GLU A 133 -16.02 24.31 4.61
N MET A 134 -16.49 23.13 4.23
CA MET A 134 -16.64 22.01 5.16
C MET A 134 -15.28 21.43 5.54
N SER A 135 -14.33 21.35 4.62
CA SER A 135 -12.98 20.94 4.99
C SER A 135 -12.25 22.03 5.76
N ALA A 136 -12.45 23.31 5.44
CA ALA A 136 -11.87 24.40 6.22
C ALA A 136 -12.37 24.40 7.66
N LYS A 137 -13.63 24.02 7.90
CA LYS A 137 -14.22 23.89 9.26
C LYS A 137 -13.78 22.63 10.00
N HIS A 138 -13.32 21.62 9.28
CA HIS A 138 -12.99 20.31 9.83
C HIS A 138 -11.53 19.91 9.59
N ALA A 139 -10.76 20.71 8.88
CA ALA A 139 -9.36 20.49 8.60
C ALA A 139 -8.48 21.12 9.67
N ASP A 140 -7.57 20.36 10.16
CA ASP A 140 -6.47 20.85 10.98
C ASP A 140 -5.37 21.37 10.04
N SER A 141 -4.96 22.62 10.23
CA SER A 141 -4.04 23.34 9.33
C SER A 141 -2.59 22.82 9.36
N ALA A 142 -2.29 21.77 10.08
CA ALA A 142 -0.93 21.43 10.44
C ALA A 142 -0.46 20.04 10.00
N GLY A 143 -0.98 19.43 8.97
CA GLY A 143 -0.46 18.12 8.70
C GLY A 143 -0.58 17.56 7.29
N SER A 144 0.47 16.90 6.91
CA SER A 144 0.69 16.24 5.61
C SER A 144 -0.37 15.21 5.17
N TRP A 145 -1.50 15.05 5.90
CA TRP A 145 -2.47 13.99 5.68
C TRP A 145 -3.93 14.44 5.72
N GLY A 146 -4.21 15.72 5.56
CA GLY A 146 -5.58 16.21 5.56
C GLY A 146 -6.33 15.89 6.87
N ARG A 147 -5.73 16.22 8.00
CA ARG A 147 -6.30 16.01 9.33
C ARG A 147 -7.54 16.87 9.52
N CYS A 148 -8.59 16.25 9.97
CA CYS A 148 -9.84 16.91 10.26
C CYS A 148 -9.79 17.55 11.66
N GLU A 149 -10.29 18.79 11.82
CA GLU A 149 -10.48 19.43 13.15
C GLU A 149 -11.37 18.63 14.11
N SER A 150 -12.03 17.60 13.61
CA SER A 150 -12.86 16.68 14.39
C SER A 150 -12.06 15.81 15.37
N GLY A 151 -10.84 16.21 15.74
CA GLY A 151 -10.06 15.48 16.73
C GLY A 151 -9.65 14.09 16.27
N HIS A 152 -9.38 13.94 14.97
CA HIS A 152 -8.93 12.68 14.39
C HIS A 152 -9.99 11.55 14.47
N VAL A 153 -11.25 11.88 14.31
CA VAL A 153 -12.32 10.88 14.13
C VAL A 153 -12.14 10.18 12.81
N PHE A 154 -11.68 10.90 11.80
CA PHE A 154 -11.29 10.33 10.51
C PHE A 154 -10.20 11.15 9.83
N TRP A 155 -9.47 10.51 8.90
CA TRP A 155 -8.65 11.18 7.90
C TRP A 155 -9.22 10.89 6.52
N ALA A 156 -9.25 11.90 5.66
CA ALA A 156 -9.67 11.73 4.28
C ALA A 156 -8.80 12.58 3.36
N ARG A 157 -8.38 11.98 2.25
CA ARG A 157 -7.62 12.65 1.18
C ARG A 157 -8.42 12.71 -0.12
N GLY A 158 -9.27 11.72 -0.35
CA GLY A 158 -10.02 11.57 -1.56
C GLY A 158 -9.25 10.92 -2.70
N TRP A 159 -7.91 10.88 -2.66
CA TRP A 159 -7.09 10.12 -3.61
C TRP A 159 -5.70 9.77 -3.06
N MET A 160 -5.08 8.77 -3.70
CA MET A 160 -3.64 8.51 -3.65
C MET A 160 -3.12 8.47 -5.09
N GLU A 161 -1.95 8.99 -5.33
CA GLU A 161 -1.38 9.05 -6.68
C GLU A 161 -0.69 7.76 -7.07
N ASN A 162 0.01 7.18 -6.15
CA ASN A 162 0.58 5.85 -6.23
C ASN A 162 -0.43 4.80 -5.70
N HIS A 163 -0.02 3.66 -5.27
CA HIS A 163 -0.87 2.52 -4.90
C HIS A 163 -1.57 1.91 -6.13
N SER A 164 -0.77 1.33 -6.99
CA SER A 164 -1.28 0.73 -8.22
C SER A 164 -0.54 -0.54 -8.60
N VAL A 165 -1.17 -1.31 -9.47
CA VAL A 165 -0.51 -2.33 -10.29
C VAL A 165 -0.83 -2.02 -11.74
N ARG A 166 0.19 -1.62 -12.52
CA ARG A 166 0.05 -1.37 -13.96
C ARG A 166 -0.05 -2.68 -14.73
N ASP A 167 -0.59 -2.62 -15.93
CA ASP A 167 -0.54 -3.75 -16.86
C ASP A 167 0.86 -3.92 -17.45
N TYR A 168 1.77 -4.48 -16.65
CA TYR A 168 3.11 -4.81 -17.16
C TYR A 168 3.05 -5.90 -18.24
N ALA A 169 2.09 -6.82 -18.20
CA ALA A 169 1.94 -7.85 -19.22
C ALA A 169 1.73 -7.26 -20.61
N LYS A 170 0.99 -6.15 -20.73
CA LYS A 170 0.80 -5.39 -21.98
C LYS A 170 2.15 -4.89 -22.52
N VAL A 171 3.01 -4.34 -21.67
CA VAL A 171 4.35 -3.91 -22.07
C VAL A 171 5.22 -5.09 -22.48
N LEU A 172 5.21 -6.18 -21.71
CA LEU A 172 5.99 -7.37 -22.06
C LEU A 172 5.59 -8.00 -23.39
N LYS A 173 4.29 -7.94 -23.73
CA LYS A 173 3.74 -8.50 -24.98
C LYS A 173 4.06 -7.63 -26.19
N GLY A 174 3.81 -6.33 -26.14
CA GLY A 174 3.87 -5.43 -27.28
C GLY A 174 4.99 -4.41 -27.26
N GLY A 175 5.53 -4.12 -26.10
CA GLY A 175 6.44 -3.01 -25.86
C GLY A 175 5.73 -1.65 -25.92
N TYR A 176 6.43 -0.59 -25.57
CA TYR A 176 5.89 0.77 -25.71
C TYR A 176 5.62 1.15 -27.16
N PHE A 177 6.35 0.57 -28.11
CA PHE A 177 6.05 0.79 -29.54
C PHE A 177 4.71 0.19 -29.95
N GLY A 178 4.36 -1.00 -29.45
CA GLY A 178 3.03 -1.61 -29.66
C GLY A 178 1.92 -0.76 -29.08
N ILE A 179 2.10 -0.23 -27.88
CA ILE A 179 1.14 0.66 -27.21
C ILE A 179 1.04 2.00 -27.98
N PHE A 180 2.15 2.56 -28.42
CA PHE A 180 2.17 3.75 -29.26
C PHE A 180 1.29 3.59 -30.51
N ARG A 181 1.44 2.47 -31.20
CA ARG A 181 0.64 2.14 -32.39
C ARG A 181 -0.84 1.97 -32.07
N GLU A 182 -1.18 1.40 -30.93
CA GLU A 182 -2.56 1.29 -30.45
C GLU A 182 -3.18 2.67 -30.25
N VAL A 183 -2.46 3.59 -29.60
CA VAL A 183 -2.92 4.97 -29.39
C VAL A 183 -3.11 5.70 -30.72
N GLU A 184 -2.15 5.61 -31.68
CA GLU A 184 -2.29 6.20 -33.00
C GLU A 184 -3.52 5.68 -33.76
N GLU A 185 -3.80 4.37 -33.63
CA GLU A 185 -4.95 3.75 -34.27
C GLU A 185 -6.28 4.28 -33.71
N HIS A 186 -6.37 4.44 -32.38
CA HIS A 186 -7.55 5.04 -31.75
C HIS A 186 -7.72 6.52 -32.17
N MET A 187 -6.64 7.29 -32.21
CA MET A 187 -6.68 8.68 -32.70
C MET A 187 -7.17 8.77 -34.16
N ARG A 188 -6.67 7.89 -35.02
CA ARG A 188 -7.04 7.89 -36.46
C ARG A 188 -8.47 7.49 -36.71
N ARG A 189 -9.04 6.61 -35.88
CA ARG A 189 -10.43 6.15 -35.99
C ARG A 189 -11.47 7.06 -35.35
N ALA A 190 -11.01 7.97 -34.50
CA ALA A 190 -11.90 8.84 -33.75
C ALA A 190 -12.59 9.84 -34.63
N GLU A 191 -13.88 10.08 -34.36
CA GLU A 191 -14.66 11.12 -35.03
C GLU A 191 -14.28 12.50 -34.51
N ILE A 192 -13.73 13.34 -35.36
CA ILE A 192 -13.33 14.71 -35.00
C ILE A 192 -14.52 15.62 -34.63
N THR A 193 -15.72 15.23 -34.97
CA THR A 193 -16.96 15.91 -34.61
C THR A 193 -17.54 15.47 -33.26
N ASP A 194 -16.97 14.45 -32.64
CA ASP A 194 -17.33 14.05 -31.28
C ASP A 194 -17.06 15.23 -30.31
N PRO A 195 -18.07 15.69 -29.53
CA PRO A 195 -17.88 16.76 -28.58
C PRO A 195 -16.73 16.51 -27.55
N ASP A 196 -16.44 15.23 -27.26
CA ASP A 196 -15.35 14.81 -26.37
C ASP A 196 -14.00 14.70 -27.10
N PHE A 197 -13.95 14.85 -28.44
CA PHE A 197 -12.72 14.64 -29.21
C PHE A 197 -11.53 15.49 -28.71
N PRO A 198 -11.67 16.79 -28.40
CA PRO A 198 -10.54 17.59 -27.92
C PRO A 198 -9.95 17.05 -26.59
N ARG A 199 -10.79 16.48 -25.72
CA ARG A 199 -10.38 15.85 -24.48
C ARG A 199 -9.66 14.53 -24.71
N LYS A 200 -10.24 13.68 -25.58
CA LYS A 200 -9.62 12.42 -25.99
C LYS A 200 -8.27 12.64 -26.68
N GLU A 201 -8.20 13.61 -27.59
CA GLU A 201 -6.96 13.98 -28.27
C GLU A 201 -5.88 14.40 -27.29
N ASN A 202 -6.20 15.23 -26.29
CA ASN A 202 -5.26 15.64 -25.24
C ASN A 202 -4.72 14.44 -24.48
N PHE A 203 -5.58 13.47 -24.11
CA PHE A 203 -5.16 12.24 -23.44
C PHE A 203 -4.26 11.40 -24.35
N TRP A 204 -4.66 11.12 -25.59
CA TRP A 204 -3.86 10.32 -26.51
C TRP A 204 -2.49 10.93 -26.80
N LYS A 205 -2.40 12.25 -26.99
CA LYS A 205 -1.11 12.94 -27.11
C LYS A 205 -0.22 12.76 -25.87
N SER A 206 -0.82 12.74 -24.68
CA SER A 206 -0.10 12.46 -23.44
C SER A 206 0.39 11.00 -23.40
N ALA A 207 -0.44 10.03 -23.79
CA ALA A 207 -0.07 8.62 -23.86
C ALA A 207 1.07 8.36 -24.86
N LEU A 208 1.08 9.04 -26.01
CA LEU A 208 2.21 8.94 -26.96
C LEU A 208 3.52 9.39 -26.32
N TRP A 209 3.51 10.48 -25.55
CA TRP A 209 4.72 10.95 -24.86
C TRP A 209 5.19 10.00 -23.75
N VAL A 210 4.28 9.33 -23.08
CA VAL A 210 4.62 8.26 -22.12
C VAL A 210 5.33 7.10 -22.82
N CYS A 211 4.79 6.65 -23.97
CA CYS A 211 5.46 5.62 -24.75
C CYS A 211 6.86 6.03 -25.19
N GLU A 212 7.00 7.27 -25.66
CA GLU A 212 8.30 7.82 -26.03
C GLU A 212 9.27 7.92 -24.85
N ALA A 213 8.78 8.26 -23.66
CA ALA A 213 9.59 8.28 -22.44
C ALA A 213 10.18 6.89 -22.13
N GLY A 214 9.35 5.84 -22.20
CA GLY A 214 9.79 4.45 -21.98
C GLY A 214 10.83 3.99 -23.02
N MET A 215 10.60 4.26 -24.28
CA MET A 215 11.54 3.96 -25.36
C MET A 215 12.86 4.72 -25.20
N GLN A 216 12.79 6.00 -24.91
CA GLN A 216 13.97 6.85 -24.74
C GLN A 216 14.82 6.43 -23.54
N LEU A 217 14.21 6.13 -22.42
CA LEU A 217 14.91 5.67 -21.21
C LEU A 217 15.71 4.40 -21.50
N SER A 218 15.09 3.39 -22.11
CA SER A 218 15.73 2.12 -22.43
C SER A 218 16.89 2.29 -23.41
N ARG A 219 16.72 3.08 -24.47
CA ARG A 219 17.76 3.34 -25.45
C ARG A 219 19.00 4.00 -24.80
N ARG A 220 18.79 4.90 -23.84
CA ARG A 220 19.87 5.55 -23.10
C ARG A 220 20.63 4.58 -22.22
N TYR A 221 19.93 3.69 -21.50
CA TYR A 221 20.60 2.61 -20.74
C TYR A 221 21.38 1.68 -21.65
N GLY A 222 20.81 1.31 -22.80
CA GLY A 222 21.50 0.49 -23.78
C GLY A 222 22.77 1.13 -24.33
N ALA A 223 22.72 2.42 -24.65
CA ALA A 223 23.89 3.17 -25.15
C ALA A 223 24.98 3.30 -24.07
N LEU A 224 24.60 3.63 -22.84
CA LEU A 224 25.54 3.73 -21.72
C LEU A 224 26.19 2.38 -21.41
N ALA A 225 25.43 1.31 -21.39
CA ALA A 225 25.98 -0.04 -21.18
C ALA A 225 26.95 -0.46 -22.32
N ALA A 226 26.67 -0.07 -23.58
CA ALA A 226 27.58 -0.31 -24.69
C ALA A 226 28.91 0.44 -24.52
N GLN A 227 28.84 1.71 -24.11
CA GLN A 227 30.03 2.51 -23.83
C GLN A 227 30.88 1.87 -22.73
N LEU A 228 30.27 1.57 -21.57
CA LEU A 228 30.96 0.95 -20.45
C LEU A 228 31.53 -0.45 -20.81
N ALA A 229 30.85 -1.21 -21.66
CA ALA A 229 31.35 -2.48 -22.15
C ALA A 229 32.64 -2.33 -22.98
N SER A 230 32.81 -1.21 -23.71
CA SER A 230 34.03 -0.92 -24.46
C SER A 230 35.21 -0.52 -23.55
N GLU A 231 34.93 0.00 -22.39
CA GLU A 231 35.90 0.48 -21.40
C GLU A 231 36.23 -0.60 -20.34
N ALA A 232 35.41 -1.66 -20.23
CA ALA A 232 35.56 -2.68 -19.20
C ALA A 232 36.84 -3.54 -19.44
N GLU A 233 37.66 -3.65 -18.40
CA GLU A 233 38.87 -4.48 -18.41
C GLU A 233 38.54 -5.95 -18.17
N ASP A 234 37.64 -6.25 -17.19
CA ASP A 234 37.20 -7.62 -16.89
C ASP A 234 36.32 -8.18 -18.02
N PRO A 235 36.68 -9.33 -18.59
CA PRO A 235 35.86 -9.98 -19.62
C PRO A 235 34.45 -10.34 -19.17
N ALA A 236 34.24 -10.68 -17.88
CA ALA A 236 32.94 -11.02 -17.36
C ALA A 236 32.05 -9.77 -17.25
N ASP A 237 32.59 -8.61 -16.81
CA ASP A 237 31.91 -7.33 -16.79
C ASP A 237 31.55 -6.88 -18.21
N ARG A 238 32.51 -7.00 -19.12
CA ARG A 238 32.30 -6.69 -20.54
C ARG A 238 31.14 -7.47 -21.14
N GLU A 239 31.04 -8.74 -20.85
CA GLU A 239 29.97 -9.61 -21.40
C GLU A 239 28.61 -9.27 -20.78
N ARG A 240 28.56 -9.01 -19.45
CA ARG A 240 27.33 -8.54 -18.78
C ARG A 240 26.82 -7.23 -19.36
N LEU A 241 27.70 -6.24 -19.52
CA LEU A 241 27.36 -4.92 -20.09
C LEU A 241 26.91 -5.02 -21.55
N LYS A 242 27.54 -5.87 -22.37
CA LYS A 242 27.07 -6.16 -23.74
C LYS A 242 25.67 -6.74 -23.76
N ARG A 243 25.40 -7.72 -22.89
CA ARG A 243 24.07 -8.32 -22.76
C ARG A 243 23.03 -7.28 -22.31
N MET A 244 23.34 -6.48 -21.30
CA MET A 244 22.49 -5.40 -20.85
C MET A 244 22.19 -4.41 -21.97
N SER A 245 23.23 -3.96 -22.71
CA SER A 245 23.09 -3.08 -23.85
C SER A 245 22.13 -3.64 -24.90
N ALA A 246 22.38 -4.86 -25.37
CA ALA A 246 21.55 -5.49 -26.38
C ALA A 246 20.09 -5.64 -25.93
N THR A 247 19.89 -5.94 -24.64
CA THR A 247 18.55 -6.08 -24.06
C THR A 247 17.85 -4.73 -23.96
N CYS A 248 18.49 -3.71 -23.39
CA CYS A 248 17.90 -2.38 -23.24
C CYS A 248 17.65 -1.66 -24.57
N LEU A 249 18.43 -1.94 -25.62
CA LEU A 249 18.18 -1.43 -26.99
C LEU A 249 16.96 -2.08 -27.65
N ARG A 250 16.42 -3.14 -27.04
CA ARG A 250 15.27 -3.86 -27.58
C ARG A 250 14.02 -3.71 -26.71
N VAL A 251 14.15 -3.86 -25.38
CA VAL A 251 13.02 -3.84 -24.45
C VAL A 251 13.21 -2.71 -23.42
N PRO A 252 12.14 -2.06 -23.00
CA PRO A 252 10.70 -2.26 -23.26
C PRO A 252 10.17 -1.58 -24.55
N GLU A 253 11.02 -1.15 -25.46
CA GLU A 253 10.54 -0.59 -26.75
C GLU A 253 9.71 -1.61 -27.51
N HIS A 254 10.20 -2.84 -27.65
CA HIS A 254 9.51 -3.96 -28.29
C HIS A 254 9.16 -5.05 -27.27
N GLY A 255 8.22 -5.91 -27.63
CA GLY A 255 7.82 -7.03 -26.78
C GLY A 255 8.96 -7.99 -26.46
N ALA A 256 8.98 -8.52 -25.24
CA ALA A 256 9.99 -9.45 -24.76
C ALA A 256 9.89 -10.85 -25.43
N LYS A 257 11.01 -11.49 -25.63
CA LYS A 257 11.10 -12.84 -26.20
C LYS A 257 11.65 -13.88 -25.20
N THR A 258 12.35 -13.44 -24.20
CA THR A 258 13.00 -14.29 -23.19
C THR A 258 12.65 -13.85 -21.77
N LEU A 259 12.88 -14.71 -20.79
CA LEU A 259 12.67 -14.35 -19.39
C LEU A 259 13.53 -13.15 -18.98
N PHE A 260 14.79 -13.11 -19.44
CA PHE A 260 15.67 -11.99 -19.14
C PHE A 260 15.17 -10.68 -19.74
N GLU A 261 14.73 -10.69 -21.01
CA GLU A 261 14.10 -9.51 -21.63
C GLU A 261 12.82 -9.10 -20.91
N ALA A 262 11.97 -10.06 -20.50
CA ALA A 262 10.74 -9.78 -19.78
C ALA A 262 11.02 -9.11 -18.42
N THR A 263 11.98 -9.65 -17.66
CA THR A 263 12.37 -9.06 -16.37
C THR A 263 12.97 -7.66 -16.54
N GLN A 264 13.82 -7.45 -17.55
CA GLN A 264 14.37 -6.13 -17.86
C GLN A 264 13.31 -5.13 -18.29
N ALA A 265 12.36 -5.55 -19.13
CA ALA A 265 11.26 -4.69 -19.59
C ALA A 265 10.33 -4.30 -18.43
N LEU A 266 10.00 -5.26 -17.58
CA LEU A 266 9.21 -5.03 -16.37
C LEU A 266 9.90 -4.01 -15.47
N TRP A 267 11.20 -4.20 -15.18
CA TRP A 267 11.96 -3.31 -14.31
C TRP A 267 12.04 -1.88 -14.85
N LEU A 268 12.39 -1.70 -16.13
CA LEU A 268 12.46 -0.35 -16.73
C LEU A 268 11.08 0.33 -16.78
N SER A 269 10.00 -0.43 -17.01
CA SER A 269 8.64 0.11 -16.98
C SER A 269 8.21 0.49 -15.56
N HIS A 270 8.64 -0.28 -14.55
CA HIS A 270 8.40 0.04 -13.16
C HIS A 270 9.13 1.32 -12.72
N ILE A 271 10.38 1.50 -13.14
CA ILE A 271 11.13 2.76 -12.94
C ILE A 271 10.38 3.96 -13.54
N LEU A 272 9.89 3.82 -14.78
CA LEU A 272 9.12 4.87 -15.44
C LEU A 272 7.85 5.21 -14.69
N THR A 273 7.12 4.18 -14.25
CA THR A 273 5.94 4.32 -13.38
C THR A 273 6.26 5.12 -12.11
N CYS A 274 7.33 4.74 -11.41
CA CYS A 274 7.77 5.45 -10.20
C CYS A 274 8.23 6.88 -10.48
N GLY A 275 8.67 7.17 -11.70
CA GLY A 275 9.01 8.53 -12.15
C GLY A 275 7.79 9.45 -12.25
N GLU A 276 6.58 8.92 -12.50
CA GLU A 276 5.36 9.71 -12.58
C GLU A 276 4.84 10.15 -11.22
N ASP A 277 4.78 9.23 -10.26
CA ASP A 277 4.02 9.43 -9.00
C ASP A 277 4.73 8.90 -7.75
N GLY A 278 5.98 8.51 -7.87
CA GLY A 278 6.80 8.00 -6.76
C GLY A 278 6.77 6.49 -6.62
N ILE A 279 7.57 5.99 -5.68
CA ILE A 279 7.78 4.56 -5.49
C ILE A 279 6.73 3.96 -4.56
N ASN A 280 6.31 4.74 -3.56
CA ASN A 280 5.46 4.25 -2.47
C ASN A 280 4.23 3.51 -2.99
N ALA A 281 4.19 2.21 -2.68
CA ALA A 281 3.10 1.31 -2.99
C ALA A 281 2.77 1.11 -4.50
N ASN A 282 3.64 1.59 -5.41
CA ASN A 282 3.60 1.11 -6.78
C ASN A 282 4.08 -0.34 -6.80
N SER A 283 3.17 -1.25 -7.07
CA SER A 283 3.36 -2.67 -6.88
C SER A 283 3.52 -3.42 -8.19
N ILE A 284 4.18 -4.58 -8.13
CA ILE A 284 4.41 -5.41 -9.32
C ILE A 284 3.18 -6.28 -9.62
N GLY A 285 2.45 -6.68 -8.59
CA GLY A 285 1.30 -7.56 -8.72
C GLY A 285 1.71 -9.03 -8.91
N ARG A 286 1.03 -9.76 -9.78
CA ARG A 286 1.16 -11.20 -9.98
C ARG A 286 2.39 -11.58 -10.79
N LEU A 287 3.56 -11.38 -10.19
CA LEU A 287 4.86 -11.52 -10.88
C LEU A 287 5.07 -12.91 -11.50
N ASP A 288 4.66 -13.97 -10.80
CA ASP A 288 4.76 -15.35 -11.28
C ASP A 288 3.93 -15.56 -12.56
N GLN A 289 2.71 -15.04 -12.61
CA GLN A 289 1.84 -15.17 -13.78
C GLN A 289 2.37 -14.37 -14.98
N ILE A 290 2.92 -13.18 -14.71
CA ILE A 290 3.47 -12.30 -15.75
C ILE A 290 4.72 -12.91 -16.40
N LEU A 291 5.59 -13.55 -15.60
CA LEU A 291 6.89 -14.05 -16.08
C LEU A 291 6.87 -15.52 -16.52
N TYR A 292 5.94 -16.34 -16.02
CA TYR A 292 5.90 -17.78 -16.30
C TYR A 292 5.90 -18.13 -17.79
N PRO A 293 5.14 -17.46 -18.69
CA PRO A 293 5.13 -17.79 -20.11
C PRO A 293 6.50 -17.61 -20.81
N TYR A 294 7.33 -16.70 -20.30
CA TYR A 294 8.68 -16.46 -20.80
C TYR A 294 9.66 -17.49 -20.26
N TYR A 295 9.54 -17.83 -18.98
CA TYR A 295 10.34 -18.87 -18.34
C TYR A 295 10.12 -20.24 -18.99
N GLU A 296 8.87 -20.69 -19.10
CA GLU A 296 8.50 -21.98 -19.69
C GLU A 296 9.03 -22.12 -21.13
N ARG A 297 8.89 -21.05 -21.92
CA ARG A 297 9.44 -21.00 -23.29
C ARG A 297 10.96 -21.13 -23.33
N ASP A 298 11.65 -20.42 -22.41
CA ASP A 298 13.11 -20.43 -22.36
C ASP A 298 13.64 -21.77 -21.83
N LEU A 299 12.97 -22.34 -20.83
CA LEU A 299 13.31 -23.67 -20.30
C LEU A 299 13.14 -24.76 -21.39
N THR A 300 11.99 -24.77 -22.07
CA THR A 300 11.71 -25.71 -23.18
C THR A 300 12.75 -25.58 -24.30
N ALA A 301 13.12 -24.35 -24.65
CA ALA A 301 14.14 -24.06 -25.64
C ALA A 301 15.58 -24.24 -25.13
N LYS A 302 15.77 -24.66 -23.88
CA LYS A 302 17.08 -24.83 -23.21
C LYS A 302 17.94 -23.56 -23.22
N ARG A 303 17.33 -22.39 -23.22
CA ARG A 303 18.02 -21.10 -23.17
C ARG A 303 18.34 -20.65 -21.73
N ILE A 304 17.63 -21.19 -20.74
CA ILE A 304 17.82 -20.91 -19.33
C ILE A 304 17.74 -22.22 -18.51
N THR A 305 18.44 -22.24 -17.40
CA THR A 305 18.25 -23.27 -16.36
C THR A 305 17.45 -22.72 -15.22
N ARG A 306 16.83 -23.59 -14.40
CA ARG A 306 16.11 -23.16 -13.20
C ARG A 306 16.99 -22.31 -12.27
N GLY A 307 18.24 -22.72 -12.03
CA GLY A 307 19.18 -21.95 -11.20
C GLY A 307 19.46 -20.54 -11.74
N GLN A 308 19.57 -20.37 -13.06
CA GLN A 308 19.72 -19.04 -13.66
C GLN A 308 18.45 -18.18 -13.53
N ALA A 309 17.27 -18.80 -13.52
CA ALA A 309 16.04 -18.08 -13.25
C ALA A 309 15.95 -17.63 -11.78
N VAL A 310 16.39 -18.47 -10.84
CA VAL A 310 16.51 -18.09 -9.41
C VAL A 310 17.47 -16.90 -9.27
N GLU A 311 18.67 -16.95 -9.87
CA GLU A 311 19.63 -15.84 -9.83
C GLU A 311 19.05 -14.53 -10.38
N LEU A 312 18.23 -14.60 -11.43
CA LEU A 312 17.60 -13.41 -12.01
C LEU A 312 16.53 -12.84 -11.08
N MET A 313 15.77 -13.68 -10.38
CA MET A 313 14.78 -13.23 -9.39
C MET A 313 15.45 -12.71 -8.12
N GLU A 314 16.56 -13.27 -7.68
CA GLU A 314 17.38 -12.73 -6.59
C GLU A 314 17.86 -11.30 -6.92
N GLU A 315 18.31 -11.08 -8.17
CA GLU A 315 18.73 -9.76 -8.62
C GLU A 315 17.55 -8.76 -8.67
N LEU A 316 16.39 -9.19 -9.19
CA LEU A 316 15.18 -8.36 -9.19
C LEU A 316 14.73 -7.99 -7.77
N ALA A 317 14.79 -8.95 -6.84
CA ALA A 317 14.49 -8.69 -5.44
C ALA A 317 15.42 -7.62 -4.83
N CYS A 318 16.73 -7.70 -5.14
CA CYS A 318 17.68 -6.66 -4.75
C CYS A 318 17.36 -5.29 -5.37
N LYS A 319 16.93 -5.25 -6.63
CA LYS A 319 16.48 -4.01 -7.31
C LYS A 319 15.27 -3.39 -6.62
N LEU A 320 14.27 -4.18 -6.26
CA LEU A 320 13.08 -3.72 -5.54
C LEU A 320 13.42 -3.18 -4.14
N TYR A 321 14.51 -3.65 -3.53
CA TYR A 321 14.94 -3.16 -2.22
C TYR A 321 15.84 -1.91 -2.26
N LEU A 322 16.41 -1.56 -3.41
CA LEU A 322 17.26 -0.35 -3.55
C LEU A 322 16.57 0.90 -3.05
N GLU A 323 15.27 0.99 -3.25
CA GLU A 323 14.44 2.07 -2.74
C GLU A 323 13.56 1.57 -1.61
N TYR A 324 13.68 2.24 -0.47
CA TYR A 324 13.00 1.86 0.76
C TYR A 324 11.50 2.17 0.73
N ASP A 325 10.74 1.41 -0.09
CA ASP A 325 9.28 1.54 -0.09
C ASP A 325 8.56 0.22 -0.39
N VAL A 326 7.26 0.21 -0.18
CA VAL A 326 6.41 -0.95 -0.38
C VAL A 326 6.15 -1.16 -1.88
N GLN A 327 6.58 -2.28 -2.42
CA GLN A 327 6.41 -2.67 -3.82
C GLN A 327 5.94 -4.13 -3.87
N ALA A 328 4.64 -4.35 -3.64
CA ALA A 328 4.10 -5.68 -3.39
C ALA A 328 4.23 -6.63 -4.60
N ILE A 329 4.62 -7.87 -4.29
CA ILE A 329 4.59 -9.03 -5.18
C ILE A 329 3.50 -9.98 -4.69
N CYS A 330 2.68 -10.49 -5.60
CA CYS A 330 1.63 -11.46 -5.31
C CYS A 330 1.85 -12.75 -6.11
N LEU A 331 1.72 -13.90 -5.46
CA LEU A 331 2.02 -15.20 -6.04
C LEU A 331 0.87 -16.19 -5.86
N GLY A 332 0.76 -17.16 -6.75
CA GLY A 332 -0.18 -18.28 -6.65
C GLY A 332 -1.66 -17.88 -6.74
N GLY A 333 -2.50 -18.54 -5.97
CA GLY A 333 -3.96 -18.35 -5.99
C GLY A 333 -4.62 -19.07 -7.15
N VAL A 334 -5.66 -18.45 -7.72
CA VAL A 334 -6.35 -18.97 -8.90
C VAL A 334 -6.02 -18.15 -10.15
N ASP A 335 -6.10 -18.77 -11.31
CA ASP A 335 -6.10 -18.11 -12.60
C ASP A 335 -7.49 -17.49 -12.93
N ARG A 336 -7.60 -16.81 -14.04
CA ARG A 336 -8.86 -16.14 -14.46
C ARG A 336 -10.00 -17.13 -14.70
N GLU A 337 -9.70 -18.37 -15.06
CA GLU A 337 -10.62 -19.47 -15.31
C GLU A 337 -11.04 -20.18 -14.02
N GLY A 338 -10.26 -20.02 -12.92
CA GLY A 338 -10.49 -20.60 -11.61
C GLY A 338 -9.66 -21.86 -11.34
N GLY A 339 -8.70 -22.15 -12.22
CA GLY A 339 -7.67 -23.18 -11.99
C GLY A 339 -6.63 -22.77 -10.96
N ASP A 340 -5.79 -23.70 -10.55
CA ASP A 340 -4.62 -23.40 -9.71
C ASP A 340 -3.59 -22.60 -10.51
N ALA A 341 -3.17 -21.46 -9.97
CA ALA A 341 -2.19 -20.58 -10.61
C ALA A 341 -0.77 -20.75 -10.06
N VAL A 342 -0.56 -21.66 -9.11
CA VAL A 342 0.80 -22.00 -8.65
C VAL A 342 1.58 -22.66 -9.80
N ASN A 343 2.76 -22.13 -10.08
CA ASN A 343 3.61 -22.61 -11.17
C ASN A 343 5.08 -22.57 -10.75
N GLU A 344 6.00 -23.04 -11.61
CA GLU A 344 7.42 -23.12 -11.27
C GLU A 344 8.05 -21.74 -10.99
N MET A 345 7.54 -20.66 -11.63
CA MET A 345 7.97 -19.29 -11.29
C MET A 345 7.53 -18.87 -9.88
N THR A 346 6.39 -19.34 -9.39
CA THR A 346 5.96 -19.14 -8.00
C THR A 346 7.02 -19.67 -7.03
N GLU A 347 7.49 -20.91 -7.25
CA GLU A 347 8.52 -21.54 -6.43
C GLU A 347 9.89 -20.84 -6.57
N ILE A 348 10.28 -20.47 -7.78
CA ILE A 348 11.54 -19.76 -8.06
C ILE A 348 11.56 -18.40 -7.32
N ILE A 349 10.47 -17.65 -7.34
CA ILE A 349 10.39 -16.35 -6.66
C ILE A 349 10.43 -16.54 -5.13
N LEU A 350 9.77 -17.56 -4.59
CA LEU A 350 9.85 -17.87 -3.16
C LEU A 350 11.27 -18.29 -2.76
N GLU A 351 11.95 -19.13 -3.55
CA GLU A 351 13.35 -19.51 -3.31
C GLU A 351 14.30 -18.31 -3.36
N ALA A 352 14.13 -17.42 -4.34
CA ALA A 352 14.88 -16.17 -4.43
C ALA A 352 14.64 -15.27 -3.22
N THR A 353 13.37 -15.16 -2.78
CA THR A 353 12.98 -14.41 -1.57
C THR A 353 13.67 -14.97 -0.33
N GLU A 354 13.71 -16.29 -0.20
CA GLU A 354 14.38 -16.98 0.89
C GLU A 354 15.89 -16.70 0.92
N SER A 355 16.54 -16.76 -0.24
CA SER A 355 17.99 -16.60 -0.33
C SER A 355 18.46 -15.16 -0.10
N VAL A 356 17.63 -14.17 -0.47
CA VAL A 356 17.93 -12.73 -0.30
C VAL A 356 17.66 -12.25 1.14
N GLU A 357 16.70 -12.86 1.84
CA GLU A 357 16.34 -12.63 3.28
C GLU A 357 15.77 -11.25 3.64
N PHE A 358 15.50 -10.35 2.70
CA PHE A 358 15.01 -9.01 3.03
C PHE A 358 13.93 -8.46 2.09
N VAL A 359 13.22 -9.29 1.36
CA VAL A 359 12.09 -8.84 0.54
C VAL A 359 10.94 -8.41 1.45
N ARG A 360 10.39 -7.21 1.21
CA ARG A 360 9.45 -6.57 2.14
C ARG A 360 8.04 -7.08 2.05
N ASP A 361 7.56 -7.25 0.83
CA ASP A 361 6.14 -7.43 0.56
C ASP A 361 5.93 -8.49 -0.50
N VAL A 362 6.09 -9.73 -0.07
CA VAL A 362 5.73 -10.93 -0.83
C VAL A 362 4.49 -11.54 -0.17
N SER A 363 3.43 -11.64 -0.94
CA SER A 363 2.19 -12.29 -0.56
C SER A 363 1.93 -13.53 -1.40
N VAL A 364 1.19 -14.46 -0.82
CA VAL A 364 0.64 -15.61 -1.53
C VAL A 364 -0.88 -15.59 -1.42
N ARG A 365 -1.53 -15.98 -2.49
CA ARG A 365 -2.96 -16.24 -2.48
C ARG A 365 -3.19 -17.73 -2.33
N LEU A 366 -4.04 -18.10 -1.40
CA LEU A 366 -4.37 -19.49 -1.08
C LEU A 366 -5.88 -19.66 -1.00
N ARG A 367 -6.33 -20.93 -1.09
CA ARG A 367 -7.68 -21.38 -0.82
C ARG A 367 -7.63 -22.51 0.21
N LYS A 368 -8.79 -22.86 0.76
CA LYS A 368 -8.93 -24.03 1.65
C LYS A 368 -8.43 -25.35 1.02
N ASP A 369 -8.50 -25.47 -0.31
CA ASP A 369 -8.11 -26.64 -1.10
C ASP A 369 -6.76 -26.47 -1.83
N SER A 370 -5.99 -25.41 -1.54
CA SER A 370 -4.62 -25.25 -2.05
C SER A 370 -3.76 -26.47 -1.74
N PRO A 371 -2.84 -26.86 -2.64
CA PRO A 371 -1.97 -28.03 -2.44
C PRO A 371 -1.26 -28.00 -1.08
N PRO A 372 -1.32 -29.07 -0.27
CA PRO A 372 -0.67 -29.10 1.05
C PRO A 372 0.80 -28.76 1.00
N GLU A 373 1.50 -29.23 -0.03
CA GLU A 373 2.93 -29.04 -0.23
C GLU A 373 3.27 -27.56 -0.43
N PHE A 374 2.41 -26.81 -1.13
CA PHE A 374 2.60 -25.39 -1.32
C PHE A 374 2.37 -24.59 -0.02
N VAL A 375 1.35 -24.95 0.75
CA VAL A 375 1.10 -24.33 2.08
C VAL A 375 2.27 -24.63 3.01
N GLU A 376 2.85 -25.82 2.96
CA GLU A 376 4.03 -26.18 3.75
C GLU A 376 5.28 -25.39 3.32
N THR A 377 5.49 -25.17 2.02
CA THR A 377 6.57 -24.30 1.51
C THR A 377 6.43 -22.88 2.05
N CYS A 378 5.22 -22.32 2.01
CA CYS A 378 4.95 -21.01 2.62
C CYS A 378 5.22 -21.01 4.13
N SER A 379 4.81 -22.08 4.84
CA SER A 379 5.03 -22.21 6.28
C SER A 379 6.52 -22.27 6.64
N ARG A 380 7.36 -22.91 5.84
CA ARG A 380 8.81 -22.94 6.02
C ARG A 380 9.42 -21.53 5.93
N LEU A 381 9.00 -20.75 4.94
CA LEU A 381 9.46 -19.37 4.82
C LEU A 381 9.03 -18.53 6.04
N ILE A 382 7.75 -18.61 6.42
CA ILE A 382 7.19 -17.88 7.55
C ILE A 382 7.95 -18.23 8.85
N ALA A 383 8.26 -19.51 9.06
CA ALA A 383 8.95 -19.99 10.26
C ALA A 383 10.36 -19.39 10.44
N ARG A 384 11.00 -18.94 9.36
CA ARG A 384 12.31 -18.24 9.42
C ARG A 384 12.22 -16.84 10.01
N GLY A 385 11.02 -16.28 10.09
CA GLY A 385 10.78 -14.90 10.51
C GLY A 385 10.66 -13.93 9.34
N GLY A 386 10.49 -12.64 9.64
CA GLY A 386 10.32 -11.60 8.63
C GLY A 386 8.89 -11.38 8.15
N GLY A 387 7.96 -12.24 8.55
CA GLY A 387 6.53 -12.07 8.27
C GLY A 387 6.13 -12.24 6.80
N ILE A 388 6.89 -12.96 6.02
CA ILE A 388 6.66 -13.24 4.58
C ILE A 388 6.75 -14.75 4.29
N PRO A 389 5.97 -15.22 3.30
CA PRO A 389 4.88 -14.52 2.63
C PRO A 389 3.68 -14.32 3.57
N PHE A 390 2.94 -13.22 3.37
CA PHE A 390 1.65 -13.08 4.02
C PHE A 390 0.53 -13.60 3.11
N ILE A 391 -0.60 -13.99 3.72
CA ILE A 391 -1.54 -14.90 3.07
C ILE A 391 -2.85 -14.18 2.81
N PHE A 392 -3.36 -14.26 1.58
CA PHE A 392 -4.71 -13.85 1.21
C PHE A 392 -5.57 -15.07 0.89
N ASN A 393 -6.81 -15.06 1.35
CA ASN A 393 -7.78 -16.13 1.14
C ASN A 393 -8.67 -15.83 -0.07
N ASP A 394 -8.44 -16.53 -1.17
CA ASP A 394 -9.23 -16.38 -2.41
C ASP A 394 -10.71 -16.72 -2.20
N ASP A 395 -11.02 -17.66 -1.29
CA ASP A 395 -12.40 -18.02 -0.97
C ASP A 395 -13.18 -16.86 -0.28
N CYS A 396 -12.47 -15.87 0.28
CA CYS A 396 -13.07 -14.67 0.88
C CYS A 396 -13.10 -13.49 -0.10
N PHE A 397 -11.98 -13.19 -0.76
CA PHE A 397 -11.85 -11.92 -1.48
C PHE A 397 -12.39 -11.98 -2.92
N ILE A 398 -12.37 -13.12 -3.58
CA ILE A 398 -13.00 -13.25 -4.91
C ILE A 398 -14.51 -12.99 -4.83
N PRO A 399 -15.28 -13.63 -3.93
CA PRO A 399 -16.68 -13.29 -3.73
C PRO A 399 -16.89 -11.82 -3.31
N ALA A 400 -16.09 -11.31 -2.35
CA ALA A 400 -16.19 -9.93 -1.88
C ALA A 400 -16.10 -8.90 -3.02
N LEU A 401 -15.19 -9.11 -3.97
CA LEU A 401 -15.02 -8.28 -5.15
C LEU A 401 -16.16 -8.47 -6.16
N SER A 402 -16.54 -9.73 -6.44
CA SER A 402 -17.60 -10.03 -7.42
C SER A 402 -18.97 -9.51 -6.98
N ASP A 403 -19.32 -9.62 -5.71
CA ASP A 403 -20.57 -9.11 -5.14
C ASP A 403 -20.66 -7.56 -5.26
N ARG A 404 -19.53 -6.91 -5.47
CA ARG A 404 -19.43 -5.45 -5.64
C ARG A 404 -19.23 -5.02 -7.09
N GLY A 405 -19.43 -5.94 -8.04
CA GLY A 405 -19.52 -5.63 -9.47
C GLY A 405 -18.20 -5.73 -10.23
N ILE A 406 -17.19 -6.40 -9.65
CA ILE A 406 -16.01 -6.83 -10.40
C ILE A 406 -16.35 -8.14 -11.11
N GLU A 407 -16.14 -8.20 -12.42
CA GLU A 407 -16.38 -9.43 -13.19
C GLU A 407 -15.55 -10.60 -12.63
N LEU A 408 -16.15 -11.80 -12.56
CA LEU A 408 -15.53 -12.94 -11.90
C LEU A 408 -14.12 -13.28 -12.41
N PRO A 409 -13.82 -13.28 -13.73
CA PRO A 409 -12.45 -13.51 -14.20
C PRO A 409 -11.46 -12.42 -13.72
N ASP A 410 -11.91 -11.19 -13.59
CA ASP A 410 -11.10 -10.08 -13.10
C ASP A 410 -10.95 -10.12 -11.57
N ALA A 411 -12.04 -10.47 -10.85
CA ALA A 411 -11.98 -10.71 -9.41
C ALA A 411 -10.99 -11.84 -9.06
N ARG A 412 -10.90 -12.89 -9.88
CA ARG A 412 -9.90 -13.96 -9.75
C ARG A 412 -8.48 -13.50 -10.00
N ASP A 413 -8.30 -12.41 -10.73
CA ASP A 413 -6.98 -11.86 -11.06
C ASP A 413 -6.55 -10.71 -10.14
N TYR A 414 -7.21 -10.53 -9.00
CA TYR A 414 -6.85 -9.49 -8.04
C TYR A 414 -5.42 -9.63 -7.54
N ALA A 415 -4.81 -8.51 -7.18
CA ALA A 415 -3.53 -8.46 -6.47
C ALA A 415 -3.60 -7.42 -5.35
N PRO A 416 -2.87 -7.61 -4.25
CA PRO A 416 -2.66 -6.55 -3.28
C PRO A 416 -1.74 -5.47 -3.84
N ILE A 417 -1.97 -4.25 -3.41
CA ILE A 417 -1.12 -3.09 -3.65
C ILE A 417 -0.68 -2.50 -2.32
N GLY A 418 0.50 -1.93 -2.31
CA GLY A 418 1.02 -1.41 -1.06
C GLY A 418 1.07 -2.50 0.00
N CYS A 419 0.27 -2.35 1.04
CA CYS A 419 0.26 -3.25 2.18
C CYS A 419 -0.65 -4.46 1.98
N ILE A 420 -1.97 -4.19 1.86
CA ILE A 420 -3.00 -5.25 1.76
C ILE A 420 -4.15 -4.88 0.82
N GLU A 421 -4.19 -3.66 0.35
CA GLU A 421 -5.28 -3.12 -0.43
C GLU A 421 -5.46 -3.92 -1.74
N LEU A 422 -6.70 -4.27 -2.09
CA LEU A 422 -6.96 -5.07 -3.28
C LEU A 422 -7.19 -4.20 -4.51
N THR A 423 -6.59 -4.62 -5.63
CA THR A 423 -6.82 -4.02 -6.93
C THR A 423 -6.94 -5.08 -8.03
N ILE A 424 -7.46 -4.66 -9.16
CA ILE A 424 -7.44 -5.47 -10.40
C ILE A 424 -6.31 -4.93 -11.27
N PRO A 425 -5.21 -5.68 -11.42
CA PRO A 425 -4.02 -5.24 -12.16
C PRO A 425 -4.35 -4.73 -13.55
N GLY A 426 -3.88 -3.53 -13.88
CA GLY A 426 -4.08 -2.91 -15.17
C GLY A 426 -5.53 -2.58 -15.54
N LYS A 427 -6.50 -2.65 -14.61
CA LYS A 427 -7.93 -2.43 -14.93
C LYS A 427 -8.66 -1.50 -13.97
N ALA A 428 -8.08 -1.22 -12.81
CA ALA A 428 -8.76 -0.46 -11.78
C ALA A 428 -8.02 0.82 -11.38
N ASN A 429 -8.81 1.85 -11.05
CA ASN A 429 -8.40 2.92 -10.16
C ASN A 429 -9.02 2.67 -8.79
N PRO A 430 -8.25 2.14 -7.83
CA PRO A 430 -8.78 1.77 -6.52
C PRO A 430 -8.90 2.94 -5.55
N HIS A 431 -8.43 4.14 -5.89
CA HIS A 431 -8.27 5.25 -4.94
C HIS A 431 -7.90 4.74 -3.54
N ALA A 432 -6.85 3.90 -3.49
CA ALA A 432 -6.48 3.16 -2.31
C ALA A 432 -6.23 4.08 -1.12
N VAL A 433 -6.67 3.65 0.06
CA VAL A 433 -6.54 4.39 1.31
C VAL A 433 -7.01 5.86 1.22
N SER A 434 -8.11 6.09 0.50
CA SER A 434 -8.73 7.41 0.39
C SER A 434 -9.06 8.04 1.74
N ALA A 435 -9.39 7.22 2.74
CA ALA A 435 -9.75 7.67 4.07
C ALA A 435 -9.52 6.59 5.15
N TRP A 436 -9.46 7.04 6.40
CA TRP A 436 -9.42 6.21 7.61
C TRP A 436 -10.50 6.66 8.59
N MET A 437 -11.30 5.74 9.12
CA MET A 437 -12.31 5.98 10.14
C MET A 437 -11.89 5.37 11.48
N ASN A 438 -11.89 6.17 12.55
CA ASN A 438 -11.59 5.76 13.91
C ASN A 438 -12.87 5.38 14.66
N SER A 439 -13.21 4.10 14.68
CA SER A 439 -14.36 3.55 15.37
C SER A 439 -14.38 3.89 16.88
N THR A 440 -13.21 3.77 17.52
CA THR A 440 -13.06 3.99 18.97
C THR A 440 -13.33 5.46 19.34
N LYS A 441 -12.94 6.42 18.48
CA LYS A 441 -13.28 7.84 18.71
C LYS A 441 -14.77 8.12 18.55
N CYS A 442 -15.44 7.45 17.61
CA CYS A 442 -16.90 7.53 17.50
C CYS A 442 -17.60 7.03 18.78
N LEU A 443 -17.08 5.95 19.39
CA LEU A 443 -17.60 5.47 20.68
C LEU A 443 -17.35 6.48 21.79
N GLU A 444 -16.16 7.05 21.90
CA GLU A 444 -15.87 8.12 22.88
C GLU A 444 -16.87 9.25 22.76
N LEU A 445 -17.14 9.74 21.55
CA LEU A 445 -18.10 10.81 21.33
C LEU A 445 -19.52 10.39 21.72
N ALA A 446 -19.92 9.15 21.50
CA ALA A 446 -21.21 8.64 21.94
C ALA A 446 -21.34 8.65 23.47
N LEU A 447 -20.27 8.34 24.21
CA LEU A 447 -20.24 8.37 25.67
C LEU A 447 -20.40 9.79 26.24
N PHE A 448 -19.81 10.78 25.57
CA PHE A 448 -19.78 12.18 26.01
C PHE A 448 -20.75 13.10 25.25
N GLY A 449 -21.81 12.55 24.63
CA GLY A 449 -22.86 13.34 23.98
C GLY A 449 -22.38 14.10 22.73
N GLY A 450 -21.39 13.60 22.00
CA GLY A 450 -20.78 14.21 20.83
C GLY A 450 -19.63 15.17 21.15
N GLN A 451 -19.24 15.26 22.43
CA GLN A 451 -18.14 16.11 22.87
C GLN A 451 -16.81 15.33 22.95
N ASP A 452 -15.72 15.97 22.56
CA ASP A 452 -14.37 15.49 22.83
C ASP A 452 -14.10 15.55 24.35
N HIS A 453 -13.75 14.44 24.96
CA HIS A 453 -13.56 14.39 26.41
C HIS A 453 -12.38 15.24 26.90
N ARG A 454 -11.36 15.48 26.08
CA ARG A 454 -10.15 16.25 26.42
C ARG A 454 -10.38 17.76 26.44
N GLY A 455 -11.17 18.27 25.51
CA GLY A 455 -11.38 19.70 25.34
C GLY A 455 -12.82 20.17 25.54
N GLY A 456 -13.77 19.26 25.74
CA GLY A 456 -15.18 19.58 25.82
C GLY A 456 -15.79 20.18 24.55
N LYS A 457 -15.02 20.17 23.43
CA LYS A 457 -15.46 20.68 22.14
C LYS A 457 -16.52 19.77 21.54
N GLN A 458 -17.64 20.34 21.11
CA GLN A 458 -18.63 19.57 20.36
C GLN A 458 -18.10 19.26 18.97
N LEU A 459 -17.78 18.00 18.71
CA LEU A 459 -17.27 17.51 17.43
C LEU A 459 -18.35 16.82 16.61
N GLY A 460 -19.06 15.88 17.23
CA GLY A 460 -20.13 15.12 16.59
C GLY A 460 -21.53 15.69 16.87
N PRO A 461 -22.58 15.03 16.35
CA PRO A 461 -23.95 15.40 16.67
C PRO A 461 -24.21 15.22 18.17
N ARG A 462 -25.08 16.08 18.73
CA ARG A 462 -25.51 15.94 20.11
C ARG A 462 -26.35 14.67 20.26
N THR A 463 -25.91 13.78 21.13
CA THR A 463 -26.62 12.58 21.55
C THR A 463 -26.72 12.58 23.08
N PRO A 464 -27.65 11.85 23.70
CA PRO A 464 -27.65 11.70 25.16
C PRO A 464 -26.30 11.13 25.63
N PRO A 465 -25.64 11.76 26.63
CA PRO A 465 -24.43 11.20 27.22
C PRO A 465 -24.75 9.90 27.97
N LEU A 466 -23.73 9.10 28.30
CA LEU A 466 -23.92 7.79 28.96
C LEU A 466 -24.73 7.87 30.24
N THR A 467 -24.66 8.98 30.98
CA THR A 467 -25.45 9.23 32.20
C THR A 467 -26.98 9.29 31.97
N ASP A 468 -27.39 9.62 30.75
CA ASP A 468 -28.78 9.82 30.35
C ASP A 468 -29.34 8.64 29.55
N ILE A 469 -28.53 7.56 29.41
CA ILE A 469 -28.84 6.33 28.68
C ILE A 469 -29.24 5.24 29.67
N SER A 470 -30.30 4.51 29.36
CA SER A 470 -30.82 3.46 30.24
C SER A 470 -30.51 2.06 29.77
N THR A 471 -30.21 1.86 28.47
CA THR A 471 -30.03 0.56 27.86
C THR A 471 -28.78 0.51 26.97
N TYR A 472 -28.24 -0.69 26.79
CA TYR A 472 -27.15 -0.93 25.85
C TYR A 472 -27.53 -0.57 24.39
N ASP A 473 -28.76 -0.86 24.00
CA ASP A 473 -29.23 -0.57 22.63
C ASP A 473 -29.29 0.95 22.33
N GLU A 474 -29.64 1.76 23.33
CA GLU A 474 -29.56 3.22 23.21
C GLU A 474 -28.11 3.70 23.03
N LEU A 475 -27.17 3.13 23.78
CA LEU A 475 -25.75 3.42 23.64
C LEU A 475 -25.25 3.05 22.24
N TYR A 476 -25.55 1.83 21.79
CA TYR A 476 -25.17 1.38 20.46
C TYR A 476 -25.75 2.25 19.34
N THR A 477 -27.02 2.65 19.51
CA THR A 477 -27.67 3.60 18.58
C THR A 477 -26.95 4.95 18.55
N ASN A 478 -26.53 5.46 19.71
CA ASN A 478 -25.78 6.73 19.76
C ASN A 478 -24.38 6.59 19.11
N TYR A 479 -23.71 5.46 19.29
CA TYR A 479 -22.48 5.14 18.58
C TYR A 479 -22.69 5.13 17.06
N CYS A 480 -23.72 4.46 16.57
CA CYS A 480 -24.07 4.44 15.15
C CYS A 480 -24.33 5.87 14.61
N ARG A 481 -25.04 6.72 15.35
CA ARG A 481 -25.30 8.12 14.95
C ARG A 481 -24.01 8.94 14.82
N GLN A 482 -23.03 8.73 15.70
CA GLN A 482 -21.72 9.38 15.56
C GLN A 482 -21.00 8.89 14.30
N LEU A 483 -20.99 7.56 14.09
CA LEU A 483 -20.35 6.95 12.93
C LEU A 483 -20.99 7.40 11.60
N ASP A 484 -22.33 7.46 11.52
CA ASP A 484 -23.07 7.96 10.36
C ASP A 484 -22.64 9.39 10.01
N TYR A 485 -22.64 10.27 11.02
CA TYR A 485 -22.30 11.69 10.84
C TYR A 485 -20.91 11.90 10.26
N PHE A 486 -19.90 11.18 10.77
CA PHE A 486 -18.54 11.32 10.29
C PHE A 486 -18.30 10.59 8.98
N SER A 487 -19.00 9.49 8.73
CA SER A 487 -18.94 8.76 7.46
C SER A 487 -19.46 9.59 6.28
N GLU A 488 -20.57 10.31 6.46
CA GLU A 488 -21.07 11.24 5.44
C GLU A 488 -20.04 12.32 5.06
N ARG A 489 -19.33 12.86 6.06
CA ARG A 489 -18.32 13.91 5.85
C ARG A 489 -17.06 13.34 5.21
N MET A 490 -16.66 12.17 5.62
CA MET A 490 -15.54 11.45 5.02
C MET A 490 -15.80 11.19 3.54
N VAL A 491 -16.97 10.64 3.18
CA VAL A 491 -17.39 10.40 1.80
C VAL A 491 -17.46 11.71 1.01
N TYR A 492 -18.01 12.80 1.59
CA TYR A 492 -18.03 14.11 0.95
C TYR A 492 -16.62 14.58 0.56
N ILE A 493 -15.64 14.44 1.47
CA ILE A 493 -14.25 14.82 1.20
C ILE A 493 -13.65 13.92 0.09
N CYS A 494 -13.86 12.62 0.15
CA CYS A 494 -13.40 11.69 -0.89
C CYS A 494 -13.97 12.06 -2.27
N ASN A 495 -15.27 12.34 -2.35
CA ASN A 495 -15.94 12.72 -3.59
C ASN A 495 -15.39 14.04 -4.16
N ARG A 496 -15.13 15.02 -3.30
CA ARG A 496 -14.49 16.28 -3.73
C ARG A 496 -13.05 16.08 -4.15
N GLY A 497 -12.34 15.19 -3.45
CA GLY A 497 -10.97 14.81 -3.79
C GLY A 497 -10.86 14.17 -5.16
N GLU A 498 -11.76 13.24 -5.51
CA GLU A 498 -11.81 12.61 -6.84
C GLU A 498 -11.99 13.67 -7.95
N LEU A 499 -12.92 14.62 -7.77
CA LEU A 499 -13.10 15.72 -8.73
C LEU A 499 -11.87 16.62 -8.84
N ALA A 500 -11.21 16.91 -7.72
CA ALA A 500 -10.00 17.71 -7.71
C ALA A 500 -8.83 17.00 -8.41
N GLN A 501 -8.69 15.69 -8.20
CA GLN A 501 -7.67 14.88 -8.89
C GLN A 501 -7.85 14.91 -10.40
N ARG A 502 -9.11 14.75 -10.86
CA ARG A 502 -9.42 14.83 -12.29
C ARG A 502 -8.93 16.12 -12.94
N GLU A 503 -9.03 17.25 -12.24
CA GLU A 503 -8.63 18.57 -12.76
C GLU A 503 -7.12 18.84 -12.62
N ARG A 504 -6.52 18.40 -11.53
CA ARG A 504 -5.19 18.82 -11.12
C ARG A 504 -4.12 17.73 -11.16
N GLY A 505 -4.52 16.48 -11.08
CA GLY A 505 -3.62 15.34 -10.93
C GLY A 505 -3.84 14.21 -11.93
N PRO A 506 -4.02 14.46 -13.26
CA PRO A 506 -4.08 13.37 -14.23
C PRO A 506 -2.79 12.57 -14.22
N LEU A 507 -2.90 11.27 -14.47
CA LEU A 507 -1.81 10.29 -14.39
C LEU A 507 -1.63 9.56 -15.73
N PRO A 508 -1.04 10.21 -16.73
CA PRO A 508 -0.96 9.68 -18.09
C PRO A 508 -0.16 8.39 -18.22
N CYS A 509 0.88 8.17 -17.40
CA CYS A 509 1.63 6.92 -17.43
C CYS A 509 0.79 5.77 -16.86
N TRP A 510 0.14 5.98 -15.72
CA TRP A 510 -0.78 4.98 -15.18
C TRP A 510 -1.90 4.68 -16.16
N SER A 511 -2.50 5.70 -16.75
CA SER A 511 -3.60 5.57 -17.73
C SER A 511 -3.19 4.80 -19.00
N THR A 512 -1.97 5.05 -19.49
CA THR A 512 -1.44 4.35 -20.69
C THR A 512 -1.29 2.84 -20.46
N LEU A 513 -1.05 2.43 -19.20
CA LEU A 513 -0.91 1.05 -18.77
C LEU A 513 -2.14 0.53 -18.03
N THR A 514 -3.33 1.05 -18.37
CA THR A 514 -4.61 0.61 -17.79
C THR A 514 -5.64 0.40 -18.89
N ASP A 515 -6.31 -0.76 -18.85
CA ASP A 515 -7.33 -1.15 -19.82
C ASP A 515 -8.49 -0.12 -19.87
N ASP A 516 -9.02 0.04 -21.05
CA ASP A 516 -10.06 0.97 -21.45
C ASP A 516 -9.65 2.45 -21.51
N CYS A 517 -8.61 2.89 -20.79
CA CYS A 517 -8.19 4.28 -20.83
C CYS A 517 -7.85 4.76 -22.26
N ILE A 518 -7.06 3.96 -23.01
CA ILE A 518 -6.71 4.28 -24.41
C ILE A 518 -7.96 4.22 -25.30
N ALA A 519 -8.75 3.17 -25.17
CA ALA A 519 -9.96 2.98 -25.99
C ALA A 519 -11.00 4.08 -25.75
N ARG A 520 -11.19 4.49 -24.51
CA ARG A 520 -12.10 5.59 -24.13
C ARG A 520 -11.53 6.98 -24.40
N GLY A 521 -10.21 7.10 -24.55
CA GLY A 521 -9.52 8.39 -24.65
C GLY A 521 -9.61 9.19 -23.35
N ARG A 522 -9.55 8.53 -22.20
CA ARG A 522 -9.74 9.15 -20.89
C ARG A 522 -8.67 8.70 -19.90
N ASP A 523 -8.22 9.68 -19.11
CA ASP A 523 -7.30 9.43 -18.01
C ASP A 523 -7.93 8.54 -16.91
N ILE A 524 -7.12 7.82 -16.17
CA ILE A 524 -7.55 6.97 -15.05
C ILE A 524 -8.32 7.78 -13.99
N THR A 525 -7.97 9.04 -13.82
CA THR A 525 -8.63 9.97 -12.89
C THR A 525 -9.95 10.53 -13.40
N ASP A 526 -10.31 10.21 -14.64
CA ASP A 526 -11.46 10.75 -15.35
C ASP A 526 -12.41 9.66 -15.88
N GLY A 527 -12.48 8.54 -15.18
CA GLY A 527 -13.33 7.41 -15.55
C GLY A 527 -12.82 6.62 -16.76
N GLY A 528 -11.52 6.65 -17.02
CA GLY A 528 -10.86 5.87 -18.07
C GLY A 528 -10.84 4.37 -17.83
N PRO A 529 -10.55 3.87 -16.62
CA PRO A 529 -10.36 2.44 -16.37
C PRO A 529 -11.69 1.66 -16.42
N VAL A 530 -11.57 0.33 -16.49
CA VAL A 530 -12.71 -0.58 -16.39
C VAL A 530 -13.43 -0.42 -15.06
N TYR A 531 -12.67 -0.39 -13.98
CA TYR A 531 -13.17 -0.25 -12.61
C TYR A 531 -12.67 1.02 -11.95
N ASN A 532 -13.58 1.70 -11.24
CA ASN A 532 -13.29 2.85 -10.42
C ASN A 532 -13.98 2.68 -9.07
N TYR A 533 -13.24 2.78 -7.96
CA TYR A 533 -13.78 2.68 -6.60
C TYR A 533 -12.86 3.37 -5.61
N HIS A 534 -13.39 3.76 -4.46
CA HIS A 534 -12.61 4.22 -3.32
C HIS A 534 -12.36 3.08 -2.36
N SER A 535 -11.20 3.07 -1.74
CA SER A 535 -10.87 2.16 -0.65
C SER A 535 -10.71 2.96 0.64
N VAL A 536 -11.48 2.62 1.67
CA VAL A 536 -11.51 3.32 2.96
C VAL A 536 -11.21 2.38 4.11
N CYS A 537 -10.34 2.80 5.01
CA CYS A 537 -9.91 2.00 6.14
C CYS A 537 -10.81 2.21 7.37
N PHE A 538 -11.09 1.14 8.09
CA PHE A 538 -11.80 1.14 9.35
C PHE A 538 -10.93 0.49 10.43
N LEU A 539 -10.71 1.20 11.52
CA LEU A 539 -9.82 0.76 12.60
C LEU A 539 -10.44 0.93 14.00
N GLY A 540 -9.86 0.24 14.97
CA GLY A 540 -10.32 0.26 16.36
C GLY A 540 -11.43 -0.75 16.67
N THR A 541 -11.69 -1.72 15.79
CA THR A 541 -12.74 -2.74 15.95
C THR A 541 -12.64 -3.48 17.28
N ALA A 542 -11.45 -4.00 17.63
CA ALA A 542 -11.24 -4.73 18.88
C ALA A 542 -11.49 -3.87 20.13
N ASN A 543 -10.91 -2.66 20.17
CA ASN A 543 -11.11 -1.74 21.30
C ASN A 543 -12.57 -1.30 21.46
N THR A 544 -13.27 -1.06 20.35
CA THR A 544 -14.67 -0.69 20.34
C THR A 544 -15.52 -1.85 20.85
N ALA A 545 -15.27 -3.07 20.37
CA ALA A 545 -16.01 -4.27 20.80
C ALA A 545 -15.79 -4.59 22.29
N ASP A 546 -14.52 -4.58 22.73
CA ASP A 546 -14.17 -4.80 24.14
C ASP A 546 -14.82 -3.77 25.07
N SER A 547 -14.83 -2.50 24.63
CA SER A 547 -15.49 -1.41 25.38
C SER A 547 -16.99 -1.58 25.46
N LEU A 548 -17.65 -1.90 24.34
CA LEU A 548 -19.07 -2.15 24.29
C LEU A 548 -19.47 -3.38 25.12
N ALA A 549 -18.70 -4.48 25.05
CA ALA A 549 -18.94 -5.68 25.85
C ALA A 549 -18.78 -5.39 27.35
N ALA A 550 -17.74 -4.62 27.74
CA ALA A 550 -17.55 -4.23 29.13
C ALA A 550 -18.70 -3.38 29.66
N MET A 551 -19.16 -2.40 28.89
CA MET A 551 -20.30 -1.56 29.30
C MET A 551 -21.60 -2.35 29.33
N LYS A 552 -21.87 -3.19 28.32
CA LYS A 552 -23.05 -4.07 28.30
C LYS A 552 -23.14 -4.86 29.60
N LYS A 553 -22.08 -5.57 29.94
CA LYS A 553 -22.06 -6.43 31.12
C LYS A 553 -22.00 -5.66 32.45
N LEU A 554 -21.02 -4.76 32.61
CA LEU A 554 -20.70 -4.18 33.91
C LEU A 554 -21.57 -2.97 34.27
N VAL A 555 -22.06 -2.20 33.26
CA VAL A 555 -22.88 -0.99 33.48
C VAL A 555 -24.37 -1.32 33.37
N PHE A 556 -24.80 -1.97 32.29
CA PHE A 556 -26.22 -2.18 32.01
C PHE A 556 -26.81 -3.43 32.63
N GLU A 557 -26.13 -4.59 32.55
CA GLU A 557 -26.64 -5.86 33.04
C GLU A 557 -26.37 -6.08 34.54
N GLU A 558 -25.09 -6.09 34.95
CA GLU A 558 -24.68 -6.38 36.33
C GLU A 558 -24.72 -5.14 37.25
N LYS A 559 -24.72 -3.92 36.66
CA LYS A 559 -24.74 -2.64 37.38
C LYS A 559 -23.63 -2.50 38.42
N LYS A 560 -22.46 -3.07 38.14
CA LYS A 560 -21.27 -3.02 39.03
C LYS A 560 -20.53 -1.69 38.95
N ILE A 561 -20.66 -0.98 37.83
CA ILE A 561 -20.07 0.33 37.58
C ILE A 561 -21.20 1.27 37.18
N SER A 562 -21.36 2.38 37.88
CA SER A 562 -22.33 3.39 37.48
C SER A 562 -21.85 4.16 36.24
N ALA A 563 -22.76 4.67 35.41
CA ALA A 563 -22.40 5.52 34.27
C ALA A 563 -21.61 6.76 34.71
N VAL A 564 -21.94 7.33 35.86
CA VAL A 564 -21.24 8.49 36.43
C VAL A 564 -19.79 8.13 36.80
N ASP A 565 -19.58 7.02 37.51
CA ASP A 565 -18.26 6.59 37.93
C ASP A 565 -17.40 6.20 36.71
N LEU A 566 -18.01 5.53 35.71
CA LEU A 566 -17.29 5.19 34.49
C LEU A 566 -16.81 6.45 33.75
N LEU A 567 -17.68 7.43 33.52
CA LEU A 567 -17.29 8.69 32.84
C LEU A 567 -16.25 9.47 33.65
N ALA A 568 -16.32 9.47 34.98
CA ALA A 568 -15.29 10.08 35.83
C ALA A 568 -13.95 9.36 35.67
N ALA A 569 -13.94 8.02 35.80
CA ALA A 569 -12.73 7.22 35.63
C ALA A 569 -12.06 7.42 34.25
N LEU A 570 -12.85 7.52 33.16
CA LEU A 570 -12.33 7.79 31.83
C LEU A 570 -11.73 9.20 31.71
N ARG A 571 -12.36 10.24 32.31
CA ARG A 571 -11.85 11.61 32.33
C ARG A 571 -10.54 11.71 33.09
N ASP A 572 -10.44 11.01 34.21
CA ASP A 572 -9.27 10.99 35.08
C ASP A 572 -8.18 10.02 34.57
N ASN A 573 -8.35 9.41 33.38
CA ASN A 573 -7.45 8.42 32.81
C ASN A 573 -7.16 7.25 33.78
N PHE A 574 -8.17 6.88 34.58
CA PHE A 574 -8.15 5.88 35.66
C PHE A 574 -7.27 6.25 36.87
N ASP A 575 -6.74 7.47 36.96
CA ASP A 575 -6.01 7.91 38.16
C ASP A 575 -6.98 7.99 39.36
N GLY A 576 -6.69 7.20 40.40
CA GLY A 576 -7.59 7.00 41.54
C GLY A 576 -8.79 6.06 41.29
N TRP A 577 -8.86 5.44 40.10
CA TRP A 577 -9.96 4.54 39.69
C TRP A 577 -9.45 3.13 39.34
N GLU A 578 -8.33 2.67 39.94
CA GLU A 578 -7.67 1.41 39.63
C GLU A 578 -8.61 0.20 39.79
N THR A 579 -9.55 0.24 40.73
CA THR A 579 -10.56 -0.82 40.93
C THR A 579 -11.52 -0.87 39.74
N VAL A 580 -11.99 0.27 39.25
CA VAL A 580 -12.85 0.35 38.08
C VAL A 580 -12.10 -0.17 36.84
N ARG A 581 -10.86 0.29 36.64
CA ARG A 581 -10.02 -0.20 35.55
C ARG A 581 -9.82 -1.71 35.60
N LYS A 582 -9.53 -2.28 36.77
CA LYS A 582 -9.38 -3.72 36.94
C LYS A 582 -10.65 -4.48 36.60
N MET A 583 -11.82 -3.96 37.01
CA MET A 583 -13.11 -4.56 36.61
C MET A 583 -13.31 -4.51 35.09
N LEU A 584 -12.97 -3.40 34.43
CA LEU A 584 -13.05 -3.27 32.96
C LEU A 584 -12.11 -4.23 32.23
N LEU A 585 -10.89 -4.44 32.74
CA LEU A 585 -9.92 -5.36 32.16
C LEU A 585 -10.31 -6.82 32.27
N SER A 586 -10.82 -7.26 33.44
CA SER A 586 -11.01 -8.69 33.76
C SER A 586 -12.46 -9.10 33.95
N GLY A 587 -13.40 -8.15 34.09
CA GLY A 587 -14.80 -8.43 34.41
C GLY A 587 -15.72 -8.69 33.21
N ALA A 588 -15.21 -8.44 31.99
CA ALA A 588 -15.94 -8.67 30.75
C ALA A 588 -15.10 -9.43 29.73
N PRO A 589 -15.71 -10.16 28.80
CA PRO A 589 -14.97 -10.90 27.78
C PRO A 589 -14.17 -9.96 26.88
N LYS A 590 -13.06 -10.47 26.36
CA LYS A 590 -12.20 -9.75 25.41
C LYS A 590 -12.16 -10.48 24.08
N TYR A 591 -12.18 -9.70 23.00
CA TYR A 591 -12.03 -10.19 21.64
C TYR A 591 -10.68 -10.88 21.45
N GLY A 592 -10.70 -11.99 20.70
CA GLY A 592 -9.52 -12.81 20.44
C GLY A 592 -9.45 -14.10 21.27
N ASN A 593 -10.48 -14.39 22.09
CA ASN A 593 -10.55 -15.55 23.01
C ASN A 593 -11.72 -16.51 22.69
N ASP A 594 -12.20 -16.55 21.44
CA ASP A 594 -13.31 -17.39 20.98
C ASP A 594 -14.60 -17.20 21.80
N CYS A 595 -14.92 -15.99 22.18
CA CYS A 595 -16.10 -15.65 22.96
C CYS A 595 -17.16 -14.97 22.09
N ASP A 596 -18.27 -15.67 21.81
CA ASP A 596 -19.35 -15.19 20.93
C ASP A 596 -19.97 -13.87 21.39
N GLU A 597 -19.98 -13.60 22.68
CA GLU A 597 -20.55 -12.37 23.25
C GLU A 597 -19.83 -11.11 22.74
N VAL A 598 -18.50 -11.10 22.74
CA VAL A 598 -17.70 -9.96 22.28
C VAL A 598 -17.39 -10.04 20.78
N ASP A 599 -17.19 -11.24 20.25
CA ASP A 599 -16.88 -11.45 18.83
C ASP A 599 -18.07 -11.04 17.94
N SER A 600 -19.32 -11.26 18.38
CA SER A 600 -20.50 -10.77 17.67
C SER A 600 -20.58 -9.23 17.66
N ILE A 601 -20.22 -8.56 18.75
CA ILE A 601 -20.13 -7.09 18.79
C ILE A 601 -19.06 -6.59 17.80
N ALA A 602 -17.89 -7.22 17.76
CA ALA A 602 -16.83 -6.87 16.81
C ALA A 602 -17.29 -7.00 15.36
N ARG A 603 -17.98 -8.10 15.03
CA ARG A 603 -18.62 -8.32 13.72
C ARG A 603 -19.64 -7.22 13.41
N ASP A 604 -20.55 -6.94 14.33
CA ASP A 604 -21.65 -5.98 14.11
C ASP A 604 -21.12 -4.55 13.93
N VAL A 605 -20.08 -4.15 14.66
CA VAL A 605 -19.36 -2.88 14.50
C VAL A 605 -18.74 -2.77 13.11
N ALA A 606 -18.05 -3.82 12.63
CA ALA A 606 -17.44 -3.84 11.32
C ALA A 606 -18.49 -3.86 10.20
N MET A 607 -19.53 -4.68 10.33
CA MET A 607 -20.62 -4.76 9.34
C MET A 607 -21.37 -3.45 9.20
N TYR A 608 -21.65 -2.76 10.30
CA TYR A 608 -22.34 -1.48 10.24
C TYR A 608 -21.62 -0.48 9.33
N PHE A 609 -20.30 -0.37 9.47
CA PHE A 609 -19.52 0.51 8.60
C PHE A 609 -19.45 0.03 7.15
N ILE A 610 -19.34 -1.28 6.91
CA ILE A 610 -19.40 -1.85 5.56
C ILE A 610 -20.73 -1.49 4.89
N ASP A 611 -21.85 -1.70 5.59
CA ASP A 611 -23.21 -1.39 5.09
C ASP A 611 -23.40 0.10 4.80
N LEU A 612 -22.78 1.00 5.57
CA LEU A 612 -22.77 2.43 5.30
C LEU A 612 -22.04 2.73 3.98
N MET A 613 -20.85 2.17 3.79
CA MET A 613 -20.02 2.43 2.61
C MET A 613 -20.63 1.81 1.34
N ASP A 614 -21.29 0.67 1.42
CA ASP A 614 -21.94 0.02 0.28
C ASP A 614 -23.07 0.87 -0.34
N ARG A 615 -23.67 1.79 0.43
CA ARG A 615 -24.70 2.75 -0.04
C ARG A 615 -24.08 3.96 -0.74
N CYS A 616 -22.79 4.22 -0.54
CA CYS A 616 -22.12 5.41 -1.06
C CYS A 616 -21.66 5.22 -2.51
N ARG A 617 -21.59 6.33 -3.23
CA ARG A 617 -21.04 6.38 -4.60
C ARG A 617 -20.17 7.62 -4.78
N SER A 618 -19.13 7.47 -5.59
CA SER A 618 -18.28 8.58 -5.99
C SER A 618 -18.84 9.33 -7.22
N PRO A 619 -18.34 10.53 -7.53
CA PRO A 619 -18.73 11.29 -8.72
C PRO A 619 -18.57 10.54 -10.05
N LEU A 620 -17.59 9.66 -10.15
CA LEU A 620 -17.37 8.78 -11.30
C LEU A 620 -18.12 7.45 -11.17
N ASN A 621 -19.16 7.40 -10.31
CA ASN A 621 -20.02 6.25 -10.04
C ASN A 621 -19.28 5.04 -9.41
N GLY A 622 -18.11 5.27 -8.83
CA GLY A 622 -17.36 4.26 -8.09
C GLY A 622 -18.01 3.89 -6.76
N ARG A 623 -17.82 2.65 -6.32
CA ARG A 623 -18.22 2.18 -5.00
C ARG A 623 -17.18 2.54 -3.94
N TYR A 624 -17.53 2.36 -2.66
CA TYR A 624 -16.63 2.48 -1.53
C TYR A 624 -16.35 1.08 -0.97
N PHE A 625 -15.12 0.59 -1.12
CA PHE A 625 -14.67 -0.69 -0.58
C PHE A 625 -14.04 -0.48 0.79
N VAL A 626 -14.42 -1.30 1.76
CA VAL A 626 -13.90 -1.18 3.12
C VAL A 626 -12.68 -2.07 3.31
N HIS A 627 -11.64 -1.49 3.91
CA HIS A 627 -10.51 -2.21 4.48
C HIS A 627 -10.70 -2.29 5.99
N LEU A 628 -10.75 -3.48 6.54
CA LEU A 628 -10.65 -3.70 7.98
C LEU A 628 -9.17 -3.71 8.37
N PHE A 629 -8.56 -2.51 8.35
CA PHE A 629 -7.12 -2.32 8.39
C PHE A 629 -6.74 -0.99 9.05
N SER A 630 -5.66 -0.97 9.80
CA SER A 630 -5.18 0.23 10.48
C SER A 630 -3.90 0.82 9.90
N PHE A 631 -3.09 0.06 9.13
CA PHE A 631 -1.70 0.43 8.92
C PHE A 631 -1.06 0.74 10.29
N ARG A 632 -0.16 1.69 10.41
CA ARG A 632 0.35 2.19 11.71
C ARG A 632 -0.54 3.27 12.34
N CYS A 633 -1.64 3.62 11.71
CA CYS A 633 -2.54 4.68 12.19
C CYS A 633 -3.19 4.35 13.54
N ASN A 634 -3.23 3.07 13.94
CA ASN A 634 -3.65 2.67 15.28
C ASN A 634 -2.86 3.38 16.40
N ILE A 635 -1.59 3.72 16.17
CA ILE A 635 -0.77 4.49 17.10
C ILE A 635 -1.21 5.95 17.12
N GLU A 636 -1.26 6.58 15.95
CA GLU A 636 -1.59 8.00 15.81
C GLU A 636 -3.03 8.30 16.23
N PHE A 637 -3.98 7.46 15.83
CA PHE A 637 -5.37 7.59 16.26
C PHE A 637 -5.55 7.24 17.75
N GLY A 638 -4.76 6.32 18.29
CA GLY A 638 -4.76 6.00 19.72
C GLY A 638 -4.42 7.20 20.59
N ARG A 639 -3.47 8.03 20.16
CA ARG A 639 -3.10 9.29 20.83
C ARG A 639 -4.24 10.31 20.88
N MET A 640 -5.22 10.18 20.01
CA MET A 640 -6.36 11.10 19.90
C MET A 640 -7.61 10.59 20.62
N VAL A 641 -7.54 9.38 21.18
CA VAL A 641 -8.62 8.77 21.97
C VAL A 641 -8.22 8.79 23.44
N GLY A 642 -9.14 9.22 24.28
CA GLY A 642 -9.00 9.16 25.71
C GLY A 642 -8.93 7.74 26.27
N ALA A 643 -8.98 7.62 27.59
CA ALA A 643 -9.17 6.32 28.22
C ALA A 643 -10.48 5.68 27.74
N THR A 644 -10.48 4.37 27.58
CA THR A 644 -11.61 3.63 26.99
C THR A 644 -12.17 2.57 27.93
N PRO A 645 -13.48 2.26 27.84
CA PRO A 645 -14.15 1.29 28.72
C PRO A 645 -13.62 -0.13 28.67
N ASP A 646 -12.73 -0.45 27.73
CA ASP A 646 -11.97 -1.70 27.71
C ASP A 646 -10.78 -1.73 28.69
N GLY A 647 -10.51 -0.61 29.41
CA GLY A 647 -9.44 -0.44 30.38
C GLY A 647 -8.11 0.10 29.80
N ARG A 648 -8.10 0.55 28.51
CA ARG A 648 -6.96 1.20 27.86
C ARG A 648 -6.80 2.62 28.40
N HIS A 649 -5.58 3.04 28.71
CA HIS A 649 -5.28 4.43 29.03
C HIS A 649 -5.35 5.34 27.82
N ALA A 650 -5.54 6.63 28.05
CA ALA A 650 -5.39 7.64 27.01
C ALA A 650 -3.99 7.58 26.41
N ASP A 651 -3.87 7.95 25.14
CA ASP A 651 -2.62 7.99 24.37
C ASP A 651 -1.98 6.64 24.03
N GLU A 652 -2.40 5.55 24.64
CA GLU A 652 -1.94 4.21 24.24
C GLU A 652 -2.40 3.87 22.81
N PRO A 653 -1.61 3.10 22.04
CA PRO A 653 -2.04 2.61 20.74
C PRO A 653 -3.35 1.81 20.80
N LEU A 654 -4.18 1.92 19.78
CA LEU A 654 -5.30 1.01 19.56
C LEU A 654 -4.79 -0.35 19.07
N ALA A 655 -5.66 -1.35 19.07
CA ALA A 655 -5.36 -2.66 18.47
C ALA A 655 -4.99 -2.50 16.98
N TYR A 656 -4.09 -3.36 16.51
CA TYR A 656 -3.73 -3.39 15.11
C TYR A 656 -4.81 -4.07 14.30
N SER A 657 -5.39 -3.35 13.35
CA SER A 657 -6.38 -3.90 12.40
C SER A 657 -7.46 -4.75 13.06
N LEU A 658 -7.52 -6.05 12.75
CA LEU A 658 -8.43 -7.02 13.35
C LEU A 658 -7.76 -7.91 14.41
N SER A 659 -6.50 -7.68 14.76
CA SER A 659 -5.88 -8.39 15.89
C SER A 659 -6.53 -7.97 17.20
N ALA A 660 -6.44 -8.81 18.20
CA ALA A 660 -6.81 -8.44 19.57
C ALA A 660 -5.95 -7.27 20.07
N HIS A 661 -6.46 -6.52 21.05
CA HIS A 661 -5.63 -5.53 21.73
C HIS A 661 -4.47 -6.25 22.46
N GLN A 662 -3.30 -5.63 22.45
CA GLN A 662 -2.06 -6.22 22.93
C GLN A 662 -2.22 -6.85 24.33
N GLY A 663 -1.87 -8.14 24.43
CA GLY A 663 -1.89 -8.91 25.67
C GLY A 663 -3.28 -9.30 26.16
N ARG A 664 -4.32 -9.28 25.33
CA ARG A 664 -5.69 -9.66 25.71
C ARG A 664 -6.18 -10.96 25.10
N ASP A 665 -5.47 -11.52 24.16
CA ASP A 665 -5.71 -12.82 23.52
C ASP A 665 -4.99 -13.93 24.30
N GLU A 666 -5.58 -14.30 25.44
CA GLU A 666 -4.96 -15.17 26.46
C GLU A 666 -5.25 -16.67 26.23
N GLU A 667 -6.26 -17.00 25.43
CA GLU A 667 -6.73 -18.39 25.19
C GLU A 667 -6.00 -19.08 24.00
N GLY A 668 -4.86 -18.51 23.57
CA GLY A 668 -3.99 -19.09 22.55
C GLY A 668 -4.38 -18.80 21.10
N VAL A 669 -3.49 -19.20 20.18
CA VAL A 669 -3.61 -18.86 18.75
C VAL A 669 -4.88 -19.42 18.10
N THR A 670 -5.33 -20.59 18.51
CA THR A 670 -6.53 -21.21 17.94
C THR A 670 -7.79 -20.43 18.30
N ALA A 671 -7.89 -19.94 19.55
CA ALA A 671 -9.00 -19.08 19.96
C ALA A 671 -8.99 -17.75 19.20
N MET A 672 -7.81 -17.13 19.02
CA MET A 672 -7.67 -15.93 18.21
C MET A 672 -8.14 -16.13 16.76
N LEU A 673 -7.76 -17.25 16.12
CA LEU A 673 -8.20 -17.57 14.76
C LEU A 673 -9.72 -17.78 14.66
N ARG A 674 -10.35 -18.38 15.68
CA ARG A 674 -11.81 -18.55 15.74
C ARG A 674 -12.53 -17.21 15.93
N SER A 675 -12.03 -16.32 16.77
CA SER A 675 -12.58 -14.98 16.89
C SER A 675 -12.47 -14.21 15.56
N LEU A 676 -11.30 -14.27 14.89
CA LEU A 676 -11.11 -13.69 13.56
C LEU A 676 -12.11 -14.23 12.54
N ALA A 677 -12.34 -15.55 12.52
CA ALA A 677 -13.22 -16.20 11.56
C ALA A 677 -14.69 -15.74 11.64
N LYS A 678 -15.10 -15.16 12.77
CA LYS A 678 -16.46 -14.61 12.97
C LYS A 678 -16.63 -13.22 12.36
N LEU A 679 -15.54 -12.56 11.95
CA LEU A 679 -15.58 -11.21 11.37
C LEU A 679 -15.94 -11.25 9.87
N PRO A 680 -16.45 -10.14 9.30
CA PRO A 680 -17.02 -10.13 7.96
C PRO A 680 -15.96 -9.99 6.85
N HIS A 681 -14.99 -10.90 6.79
CA HIS A 681 -13.89 -10.86 5.82
C HIS A 681 -14.40 -10.88 4.37
N SER A 682 -15.37 -11.72 4.06
CA SER A 682 -15.96 -11.83 2.71
C SER A 682 -16.86 -10.64 2.33
N GLN A 683 -17.07 -9.69 3.22
CA GLN A 683 -17.78 -8.46 2.97
C GLN A 683 -16.84 -7.25 2.83
N ALA A 684 -15.57 -7.38 3.20
CA ALA A 684 -14.57 -6.33 3.13
C ALA A 684 -13.80 -6.40 1.80
N ALA A 685 -14.40 -5.85 0.72
CA ALA A 685 -13.81 -5.91 -0.63
C ALA A 685 -12.49 -5.12 -0.77
N GLY A 686 -12.20 -4.23 0.13
CA GLY A 686 -10.89 -3.56 0.19
C GLY A 686 -9.79 -4.45 0.74
N ALA A 687 -10.07 -5.29 1.64
CA ALA A 687 -9.40 -6.38 2.34
C ALA A 687 -9.60 -6.30 3.86
N SER A 688 -9.06 -7.27 4.57
CA SER A 688 -9.00 -7.31 6.03
C SER A 688 -7.62 -7.78 6.44
N ALA A 689 -7.14 -7.41 7.62
CA ALA A 689 -5.81 -7.82 8.07
C ALA A 689 -5.76 -8.18 9.54
N ALA A 690 -5.03 -9.24 9.84
CA ALA A 690 -4.63 -9.58 11.19
C ALA A 690 -3.14 -9.97 11.23
N ILE A 691 -2.42 -9.52 12.25
CA ILE A 691 -1.08 -10.01 12.57
C ILE A 691 -1.19 -10.94 13.77
N ILE A 692 -0.56 -12.09 13.66
CA ILE A 692 -0.44 -13.07 14.75
C ILE A 692 1.06 -13.30 14.98
N ASP A 693 1.52 -13.01 16.17
CA ASP A 693 2.91 -13.25 16.56
C ASP A 693 3.03 -14.63 17.22
N LEU A 694 3.96 -15.43 16.72
CA LEU A 694 4.27 -16.77 17.24
C LEU A 694 5.64 -16.79 17.90
N ASP A 695 5.75 -17.45 19.03
CA ASP A 695 7.07 -17.78 19.58
C ASP A 695 7.80 -18.75 18.63
N PRO A 696 9.09 -18.54 18.36
CA PRO A 696 9.86 -19.41 17.47
C PRO A 696 9.78 -20.91 17.83
N LYS A 697 9.58 -21.25 19.11
CA LYS A 697 9.43 -22.63 19.56
C LYS A 697 8.20 -23.35 18.98
N MET A 698 7.14 -22.61 18.66
CA MET A 698 5.96 -23.19 18.05
C MET A 698 6.20 -23.74 16.64
N VAL A 699 7.11 -23.13 15.92
CA VAL A 699 7.38 -23.41 14.50
C VAL A 699 8.74 -24.08 14.27
N ASP A 700 9.40 -24.51 15.37
CA ASP A 700 10.70 -25.16 15.31
C ASP A 700 10.60 -26.58 14.76
N GLY A 701 11.51 -26.91 13.86
CA GLY A 701 11.63 -28.22 13.20
C GLY A 701 10.43 -28.57 12.33
N GLU A 702 10.45 -29.77 11.76
CA GLU A 702 9.44 -30.25 10.81
C GLU A 702 8.03 -30.30 11.43
N ALA A 703 7.93 -30.73 12.68
CA ALA A 703 6.66 -30.78 13.40
C ALA A 703 6.06 -29.39 13.63
N GLY A 704 6.91 -28.36 13.86
CA GLY A 704 6.48 -26.99 14.00
C GLY A 704 5.95 -26.43 12.70
N ILE A 705 6.64 -26.70 11.57
CA ILE A 705 6.21 -26.31 10.23
C ILE A 705 4.86 -26.94 9.89
N GLN A 706 4.67 -28.21 10.16
CA GLN A 706 3.40 -28.90 9.95
C GLN A 706 2.26 -28.29 10.80
N ARG A 707 2.53 -27.95 12.07
CA ARG A 707 1.55 -27.23 12.91
C ARG A 707 1.15 -25.90 12.28
N LEU A 708 2.11 -25.10 11.84
CA LEU A 708 1.82 -23.82 11.19
C LEU A 708 1.00 -24.01 9.91
N SER A 709 1.36 -24.99 9.08
CA SER A 709 0.61 -25.35 7.86
C SER A 709 -0.85 -25.72 8.19
N GLN A 710 -1.07 -26.47 9.25
CA GLN A 710 -2.42 -26.84 9.71
C GLN A 710 -3.19 -25.63 10.24
N LEU A 711 -2.54 -24.73 11.00
CA LEU A 711 -3.16 -23.47 11.47
C LEU A 711 -3.60 -22.59 10.30
N ILE A 712 -2.74 -22.43 9.29
CA ILE A 712 -3.05 -21.68 8.08
C ILE A 712 -4.25 -22.29 7.36
N ARG A 713 -4.23 -23.61 7.10
CA ARG A 713 -5.33 -24.31 6.42
C ARG A 713 -6.65 -24.22 7.20
N SER A 714 -6.58 -24.34 8.53
CA SER A 714 -7.75 -24.21 9.39
C SER A 714 -8.32 -22.79 9.31
N ALA A 715 -7.49 -21.77 9.38
CA ALA A 715 -7.90 -20.37 9.27
C ALA A 715 -8.57 -20.07 7.92
N LEU A 716 -7.98 -20.55 6.81
CA LEU A 716 -8.57 -20.42 5.47
C LEU A 716 -9.93 -21.12 5.40
N GLY A 717 -10.02 -22.36 5.91
CA GLY A 717 -11.26 -23.14 5.94
C GLY A 717 -12.37 -22.52 6.79
N MET A 718 -12.02 -21.78 7.84
CA MET A 718 -12.95 -21.02 8.67
C MET A 718 -13.36 -19.67 8.06
N GLY A 719 -12.74 -19.23 6.95
CA GLY A 719 -13.06 -17.98 6.26
C GLY A 719 -12.30 -16.76 6.77
N VAL A 720 -11.14 -16.92 7.41
CA VAL A 720 -10.25 -15.78 7.70
C VAL A 720 -9.69 -15.22 6.40
N GLY A 721 -9.80 -13.91 6.18
CA GLY A 721 -9.48 -13.29 4.89
C GLY A 721 -7.98 -13.14 4.65
N GLN A 722 -7.26 -12.45 5.56
CA GLN A 722 -5.83 -12.21 5.41
C GLN A 722 -5.09 -12.43 6.72
N LEU A 723 -3.95 -13.10 6.64
CA LEU A 723 -3.10 -13.41 7.77
C LEU A 723 -1.66 -12.98 7.54
N GLN A 724 -1.10 -12.31 8.52
CA GLN A 724 0.30 -11.96 8.61
C GLN A 724 0.89 -12.65 9.84
N TRP A 725 1.84 -13.54 9.62
CA TRP A 725 2.49 -14.26 10.68
C TRP A 725 3.84 -13.61 11.02
N ASN A 726 4.08 -13.35 12.28
CA ASN A 726 5.37 -12.82 12.74
C ASN A 726 5.98 -13.83 13.72
N VAL A 727 7.14 -14.37 13.37
CA VAL A 727 7.82 -15.37 14.19
C VAL A 727 8.98 -14.69 14.90
N THR A 728 8.78 -14.33 16.16
CA THR A 728 9.78 -13.61 16.96
C THR A 728 9.50 -13.77 18.45
N SER A 729 10.50 -13.51 19.30
CA SER A 729 10.34 -13.49 20.75
C SER A 729 10.58 -12.09 21.31
N ALA A 730 9.89 -11.77 22.41
CA ALA A 730 10.09 -10.49 23.10
C ALA A 730 11.54 -10.33 23.57
N GLU A 731 12.19 -11.40 24.00
CA GLU A 731 13.60 -11.40 24.43
C GLU A 731 14.52 -10.98 23.28
N ARG A 732 14.38 -11.60 22.09
CA ARG A 732 15.18 -11.26 20.90
C ARG A 732 14.98 -9.80 20.49
N LEU A 733 13.76 -9.30 20.55
CA LEU A 733 13.47 -7.91 20.23
C LEU A 733 14.05 -6.93 21.26
N ARG A 734 14.02 -7.28 22.55
CA ARG A 734 14.67 -6.46 23.60
C ARG A 734 16.19 -6.45 23.45
N GLN A 735 16.82 -7.56 23.08
CA GLN A 735 18.25 -7.60 22.76
C GLN A 735 18.56 -6.71 21.54
N ALA A 736 17.75 -6.77 20.49
CA ALA A 736 17.89 -5.93 19.31
C ALA A 736 17.71 -4.43 19.60
N GLN A 737 16.87 -4.08 20.57
CA GLN A 737 16.67 -2.70 21.03
C GLN A 737 17.87 -2.18 21.84
N GLN A 738 18.45 -3.03 22.69
CA GLN A 738 19.60 -2.68 23.55
C GLN A 738 20.91 -2.56 22.79
N ASP A 739 21.13 -3.43 21.79
CA ASP A 739 22.35 -3.44 20.95
C ASP A 739 21.95 -3.59 19.48
N PRO A 740 21.48 -2.48 18.85
CA PRO A 740 20.96 -2.51 17.48
C PRO A 740 22.03 -2.82 16.42
N GLU A 741 23.29 -2.53 16.70
CA GLU A 741 24.40 -2.82 15.78
C GLU A 741 24.63 -4.33 15.65
N ARG A 742 24.56 -5.05 16.76
CA ARG A 742 24.84 -6.49 16.81
C ARG A 742 23.61 -7.35 16.52
N TYR A 743 22.44 -6.96 17.05
CA TYR A 743 21.24 -7.79 17.04
C TYR A 743 20.07 -7.15 16.26
N GLY A 744 20.20 -5.92 15.78
CA GLY A 744 19.08 -5.14 15.22
C GLY A 744 18.61 -5.57 13.83
N ASN A 745 19.36 -6.42 13.13
CA ASN A 745 18.97 -6.94 11.82
C ASN A 745 17.95 -8.10 11.93
N VAL A 746 16.92 -7.90 12.73
CA VAL A 746 15.77 -8.81 12.84
C VAL A 746 14.66 -8.28 11.97
N PRO A 747 14.27 -8.95 10.88
CA PRO A 747 13.10 -8.56 10.12
C PRO A 747 11.84 -8.88 10.93
N VAL A 748 10.93 -7.92 10.99
CA VAL A 748 9.65 -8.05 11.69
C VAL A 748 8.52 -7.54 10.84
N ARG A 749 7.35 -8.16 10.96
CA ARG A 749 6.12 -7.66 10.36
C ARG A 749 5.56 -6.52 11.21
N VAL A 750 5.47 -5.35 10.60
CA VAL A 750 5.07 -4.13 11.33
C VAL A 750 3.57 -3.89 11.23
N ALA A 751 3.10 -3.54 10.03
CA ALA A 751 1.72 -3.13 9.81
C ALA A 751 1.41 -3.14 8.30
N GLY A 752 1.33 -4.33 7.69
CA GLY A 752 1.15 -4.49 6.25
C GLY A 752 2.46 -4.51 5.45
N TYR A 753 3.61 -4.32 6.10
CA TYR A 753 4.94 -4.43 5.50
C TYR A 753 5.94 -4.99 6.50
N SER A 754 7.02 -5.56 6.02
CA SER A 754 8.13 -6.05 6.84
C SER A 754 9.29 -5.06 6.86
N GLN A 755 9.99 -4.98 8.01
CA GLN A 755 11.09 -4.04 8.21
C GLN A 755 12.12 -4.61 9.18
N MET A 756 13.38 -4.18 9.04
CA MET A 756 14.41 -4.42 10.06
C MET A 756 14.06 -3.70 11.34
N PHE A 757 14.02 -4.41 12.47
CA PHE A 757 13.58 -3.89 13.76
C PHE A 757 14.34 -2.63 14.18
N ARG A 758 15.66 -2.57 13.95
CA ARG A 758 16.51 -1.39 14.27
C ARG A 758 16.11 -0.10 13.53
N LEU A 759 15.40 -0.21 12.40
CA LEU A 759 14.98 0.93 11.60
C LEU A 759 13.60 1.46 12.01
N LEU A 760 12.94 0.80 12.96
CA LEU A 760 11.67 1.26 13.50
C LEU A 760 11.88 2.39 14.51
N SER A 761 10.93 3.30 14.60
CA SER A 761 10.90 4.26 15.72
C SER A 761 10.77 3.53 17.05
N PRO A 762 11.29 4.09 18.16
CA PRO A 762 11.17 3.47 19.49
C PRO A 762 9.74 3.05 19.84
N GLU A 763 8.78 3.85 19.48
CA GLU A 763 7.36 3.60 19.72
C GLU A 763 6.83 2.39 18.93
N LEU A 764 7.20 2.27 17.65
CA LEU A 764 6.88 1.09 16.85
C LEU A 764 7.57 -0.17 17.37
N GLN A 765 8.82 -0.04 17.87
CA GLN A 765 9.52 -1.14 18.52
C GLN A 765 8.75 -1.63 19.75
N GLU A 766 8.35 -0.73 20.65
CA GLU A 766 7.55 -1.08 21.82
C GLU A 766 6.22 -1.73 21.45
N HIS A 767 5.54 -1.18 20.42
CA HIS A 767 4.28 -1.75 19.94
C HIS A 767 4.45 -3.19 19.43
N VAL A 768 5.54 -3.49 18.69
CA VAL A 768 5.83 -4.87 18.23
C VAL A 768 6.19 -5.78 19.40
N ILE A 769 6.93 -5.28 20.37
CA ILE A 769 7.30 -6.06 21.57
C ILE A 769 6.08 -6.41 22.42
N ALA A 770 5.14 -5.48 22.55
CA ALA A 770 3.94 -5.64 23.38
C ALA A 770 2.89 -6.61 22.85
N ARG A 771 2.98 -7.02 21.57
CA ARG A 771 2.05 -8.02 20.99
C ARG A 771 2.17 -9.36 21.71
N THR A 772 1.05 -10.07 21.86
CA THR A 772 1.05 -11.43 22.39
C THR A 772 1.91 -12.33 21.50
N LYS A 773 2.83 -13.08 22.13
CA LYS A 773 3.64 -14.09 21.44
C LYS A 773 3.07 -15.45 21.81
N HIS A 774 2.22 -16.01 20.95
CA HIS A 774 1.63 -17.31 21.22
C HIS A 774 2.70 -18.39 21.25
N ALA A 775 2.74 -19.13 22.36
CA ALA A 775 3.71 -20.19 22.59
C ALA A 775 3.07 -21.58 22.60
N GLU A 776 1.72 -21.67 22.59
CA GLU A 776 0.93 -22.90 22.61
C GLU A 776 -0.21 -22.84 21.59
#